data_15b29ed19d640fbe583203cdb7a14f5c
#
_entry.id   15b29ed19d640fbe583203cdb7a14f5c
#
_cell.length_a   1.000
_cell.length_b   1.000
_cell.length_c   1.000
_cell.angle_alpha   90.00
_cell.angle_beta   90.00
_cell.angle_gamma   90.00
#
_symmetry.space_group_name_H-M   'P 1'
#
loop_
_entity.id
_entity.type
_entity.pdbx_description
1 polymer ?
#
loop_
_entity_poly.entity_id
_entity_poly.type
_entity_poly.pdbx_seq_one_letter_code
_entity_poly.pdbx_strand_id
1 'polypeptide(L)'
;MSGASSDTYVTVTISPEPDFTMVFDEMTVTEELGRPTLIELDLSSGDAKGKIETLLGSSVTIAMTGADSTKTYFNGILTRITFTGRDGGVYRYHAELRSWIWVLKHTQDCKIFQEQTAWDIIQAVFRANGFSDVDDKRQNQSGSIKLDFCVQYRESAYDFVMRLMELYGIYYYFEHKDGQHMLVAADDPNSHTQLDKAFPFYFGQTEQRAVEDHVWEWTSDLTLRPGAYMHRDYNFTVPSLDTGTKSMSPGQHKYGSLEVYDYPGIFDAVADGQTLADVRMQAHKARVQVFEGRSNSRLLRCGVKFSITGAPDPELDQSYLAIRTVTTMTMAEGGSDTTGQLVDSYRVSVVAIPAATPFRLEQTTPKPMIRGPQTALVVGTSGSEITTETYGRVKVQFYWDRVGKNDENSSFWIRVAQTWAGPGWGSIFIPRIGMEVVVSFLEGNPDRPLITGVVYNGTNAVPYGLPDNATRSTIKTNSSPDGGGFNELRFEDKKGSEEIFMQAQKDYNWSVLHSETGTITQDQTITVQQGNRSVTVSQGNDSKTVSKGNHSTTVSTGNHSTTVSTGNHSLAVDAGGSKTTTGQAFEVTANTQINLTALTSIALTVGPCSIQITTSGITISAPQIQCSADEMMSVNGGGELTLQAGMIMIN
;
A
#
# COMPACT_ATOMS: atom_id res chain seq x y z
N MET A 1 -54.79 -48.91 27.57
CA MET A 1 -54.29 -48.07 26.51
C MET A 1 -52.88 -47.67 26.94
N SER A 2 -51.87 -48.32 26.37
CA SER A 2 -50.47 -48.08 26.72
C SER A 2 -50.05 -46.72 26.18
N GLY A 3 -49.77 -45.84 27.10
CA GLY A 3 -49.10 -44.58 26.77
C GLY A 3 -47.75 -44.94 26.13
N ALA A 4 -47.53 -44.56 24.86
CA ALA A 4 -46.24 -44.64 24.24
C ALA A 4 -45.33 -43.66 25.04
N SER A 5 -44.42 -44.20 25.81
CA SER A 5 -43.34 -43.39 26.42
C SER A 5 -42.48 -42.87 25.26
N SER A 6 -42.29 -41.59 25.20
CA SER A 6 -41.40 -40.94 24.24
C SER A 6 -39.95 -41.18 24.66
N ASP A 7 -39.47 -42.41 24.48
CA ASP A 7 -38.14 -42.81 24.89
C ASP A 7 -37.11 -42.14 23.94
N THR A 8 -36.44 -41.12 24.38
CA THR A 8 -35.30 -40.51 23.67
C THR A 8 -34.01 -40.93 24.34
N TYR A 9 -33.14 -41.52 23.56
CA TYR A 9 -31.82 -41.99 24.04
C TYR A 9 -30.71 -41.06 23.61
N VAL A 10 -29.75 -40.84 24.50
CA VAL A 10 -28.57 -40.02 24.21
C VAL A 10 -27.33 -40.92 24.32
N THR A 11 -26.47 -40.81 23.32
CA THR A 11 -25.15 -41.42 23.30
C THR A 11 -24.09 -40.38 23.09
N VAL A 12 -22.97 -40.47 23.84
CA VAL A 12 -21.81 -39.59 23.68
C VAL A 12 -20.67 -40.45 23.13
N THR A 13 -20.15 -40.06 21.97
CA THR A 13 -19.00 -40.70 21.33
C THR A 13 -17.84 -39.74 21.30
N ILE A 14 -16.71 -40.12 21.82
CA ILE A 14 -15.46 -39.34 21.81
C ILE A 14 -14.47 -40.05 20.87
N SER A 15 -13.84 -39.31 19.98
CA SER A 15 -12.85 -39.85 19.04
C SER A 15 -11.53 -39.07 19.15
N PRO A 16 -10.40 -39.74 19.49
CA PRO A 16 -10.27 -41.18 19.76
C PRO A 16 -11.00 -41.62 21.03
N GLU A 17 -11.41 -42.91 21.07
CA GLU A 17 -12.14 -43.48 22.20
C GLU A 17 -11.32 -43.43 23.49
N PRO A 18 -11.90 -42.94 24.59
CA PRO A 18 -11.21 -42.97 25.90
C PRO A 18 -11.06 -44.36 26.48
N ASP A 19 -10.12 -44.53 27.40
CA ASP A 19 -9.86 -45.79 28.13
C ASP A 19 -10.84 -46.01 29.30
N PHE A 20 -11.87 -45.19 29.42
CA PHE A 20 -12.92 -45.26 30.45
C PHE A 20 -14.26 -44.81 29.88
N THR A 21 -15.34 -45.34 30.43
CA THR A 21 -16.72 -45.04 29.96
C THR A 21 -17.16 -43.65 30.45
N MET A 22 -17.77 -42.86 29.58
CA MET A 22 -18.44 -41.61 29.90
C MET A 22 -19.92 -41.68 29.58
N VAL A 23 -20.73 -41.32 30.53
CA VAL A 23 -22.18 -41.37 30.47
C VAL A 23 -22.72 -39.96 30.49
N PHE A 24 -23.72 -39.70 29.66
CA PHE A 24 -24.41 -38.39 29.57
C PHE A 24 -25.26 -38.11 30.81
N ASP A 25 -25.12 -36.95 31.43
CA ASP A 25 -25.97 -36.45 32.50
C ASP A 25 -26.85 -35.30 32.06
N GLU A 26 -26.24 -34.22 31.56
CA GLU A 26 -26.91 -32.99 31.11
C GLU A 26 -26.06 -32.28 30.04
N MET A 27 -26.74 -31.49 29.18
CA MET A 27 -26.03 -30.55 28.34
C MET A 27 -26.80 -29.26 28.12
N THR A 28 -26.02 -28.19 27.89
CA THR A 28 -26.50 -26.93 27.35
C THR A 28 -25.77 -26.62 26.06
N VAL A 29 -26.52 -26.39 24.97
CA VAL A 29 -25.98 -26.02 23.66
C VAL A 29 -26.38 -24.59 23.33
N THR A 30 -25.40 -23.72 23.14
CA THR A 30 -25.61 -22.35 22.66
C THR A 30 -25.14 -22.23 21.23
N GLU A 31 -26.06 -21.93 20.32
CA GLU A 31 -25.80 -21.66 18.91
C GLU A 31 -26.27 -20.25 18.59
N GLU A 32 -25.47 -19.49 17.82
CA GLU A 32 -25.81 -18.13 17.38
C GLU A 32 -25.21 -17.89 15.99
N LEU A 33 -25.93 -17.21 15.10
CA LEU A 33 -25.45 -16.84 13.78
C LEU A 33 -24.14 -16.02 13.90
N GLY A 34 -23.10 -16.47 13.23
CA GLY A 34 -21.78 -15.82 13.23
C GLY A 34 -20.99 -15.98 14.52
N ARG A 35 -21.37 -16.92 15.39
CA ARG A 35 -20.62 -17.24 16.61
C ARG A 35 -20.29 -18.72 16.67
N PRO A 36 -19.15 -19.12 17.27
CA PRO A 36 -18.84 -20.52 17.50
C PRO A 36 -19.88 -21.17 18.41
N THR A 37 -20.36 -22.34 18.04
CA THR A 37 -21.22 -23.16 18.92
C THR A 37 -20.46 -23.49 20.21
N LEU A 38 -21.15 -23.38 21.35
CA LEU A 38 -20.72 -23.85 22.64
C LEU A 38 -21.63 -24.98 23.11
N ILE A 39 -21.05 -26.10 23.51
CA ILE A 39 -21.74 -27.19 24.19
C ILE A 39 -21.08 -27.37 25.54
N GLU A 40 -21.84 -27.12 26.60
CA GLU A 40 -21.49 -27.44 27.98
C GLU A 40 -22.11 -28.80 28.29
N LEU A 41 -21.31 -29.75 28.70
CA LEU A 41 -21.68 -31.15 28.81
C LEU A 41 -21.26 -31.70 30.18
N ASP A 42 -22.22 -32.15 30.97
CA ASP A 42 -21.98 -32.88 32.19
C ASP A 42 -22.02 -34.37 31.93
N LEU A 43 -20.99 -35.03 32.40
CA LEU A 43 -20.74 -36.46 32.21
C LEU A 43 -20.43 -37.14 33.52
N SER A 44 -20.79 -38.42 33.62
CA SER A 44 -20.44 -39.27 34.75
C SER A 44 -19.73 -40.53 34.29
N SER A 45 -18.96 -41.15 35.20
CA SER A 45 -18.29 -42.42 34.97
C SER A 45 -18.30 -43.28 36.25
N GLY A 46 -18.63 -44.53 36.11
CA GLY A 46 -18.49 -45.53 37.16
C GLY A 46 -17.08 -46.10 37.29
N ASP A 47 -16.22 -45.86 36.31
CA ASP A 47 -14.85 -46.35 36.26
C ASP A 47 -13.93 -45.52 37.19
N ALA A 48 -12.71 -45.99 37.38
CA ALA A 48 -11.68 -45.18 38.05
C ALA A 48 -11.43 -43.88 37.31
N LYS A 49 -10.94 -42.85 38.01
CA LYS A 49 -10.61 -41.55 37.38
C LYS A 49 -9.71 -41.76 36.16
N GLY A 50 -10.24 -41.42 34.96
CA GLY A 50 -9.53 -41.55 33.70
C GLY A 50 -8.49 -40.45 33.46
N LYS A 51 -7.67 -40.61 32.45
CA LYS A 51 -6.66 -39.62 32.00
C LYS A 51 -7.32 -38.58 31.10
N ILE A 52 -7.98 -37.57 31.70
CA ILE A 52 -8.76 -36.56 30.98
C ILE A 52 -7.89 -35.62 30.10
N GLU A 53 -6.60 -35.48 30.44
CA GLU A 53 -5.67 -34.63 29.67
C GLU A 53 -5.44 -35.15 28.24
N THR A 54 -5.62 -36.43 27.97
CA THR A 54 -5.49 -37.01 26.63
C THR A 54 -6.70 -36.77 25.73
N LEU A 55 -7.79 -36.30 26.31
CA LEU A 55 -9.05 -36.05 25.60
C LEU A 55 -9.14 -34.64 24.98
N LEU A 56 -8.28 -33.71 25.40
CA LEU A 56 -8.28 -32.36 24.82
C LEU A 56 -8.00 -32.40 23.34
N GLY A 57 -8.84 -31.71 22.54
CA GLY A 57 -8.77 -31.71 21.09
C GLY A 57 -9.52 -32.86 20.40
N SER A 58 -10.07 -33.82 21.13
CA SER A 58 -10.88 -34.91 20.59
C SER A 58 -12.18 -34.40 20.00
N SER A 59 -12.65 -35.02 18.91
CA SER A 59 -13.99 -34.81 18.39
C SER A 59 -15.02 -35.53 19.26
N VAL A 60 -16.08 -34.86 19.63
CA VAL A 60 -17.18 -35.40 20.43
C VAL A 60 -18.47 -35.29 19.64
N THR A 61 -19.19 -36.39 19.53
CA THR A 61 -20.54 -36.48 18.94
C THR A 61 -21.55 -36.86 20.01
N ILE A 62 -22.57 -36.06 20.18
CA ILE A 62 -23.72 -36.36 21.02
C ILE A 62 -24.86 -36.71 20.06
N ALA A 63 -25.28 -37.96 20.07
CA ALA A 63 -26.36 -38.44 19.24
C ALA A 63 -27.62 -38.66 20.10
N MET A 64 -28.69 -38.01 19.73
CA MET A 64 -30.02 -38.14 20.35
C MET A 64 -30.92 -38.89 19.40
N THR A 65 -31.46 -40.04 19.82
CA THR A 65 -32.39 -40.88 19.05
C THR A 65 -33.78 -40.65 19.57
N GLY A 66 -34.70 -40.21 18.71
CA GLY A 66 -36.11 -40.02 19.05
C GLY A 66 -36.88 -41.35 19.08
N ALA A 67 -38.10 -41.31 19.65
CA ALA A 67 -39.01 -42.47 19.68
C ALA A 67 -39.37 -43.00 18.29
N ASP A 68 -39.31 -42.15 17.26
CA ASP A 68 -39.49 -42.48 15.84
C ASP A 68 -38.20 -43.01 15.17
N SER A 69 -37.15 -43.25 15.95
CA SER A 69 -35.79 -43.62 15.50
C SER A 69 -35.08 -42.55 14.70
N THR A 70 -35.59 -41.31 14.60
CA THR A 70 -34.83 -40.18 14.02
C THR A 70 -33.67 -39.83 14.90
N LYS A 71 -32.52 -39.51 14.26
CA LYS A 71 -31.32 -39.09 15.00
C LYS A 71 -31.02 -37.62 14.78
N THR A 72 -30.75 -36.93 15.87
CA THR A 72 -30.27 -35.56 15.87
C THR A 72 -28.88 -35.55 16.53
N TYR A 73 -27.98 -34.75 15.96
CA TYR A 73 -26.58 -34.73 16.38
C TYR A 73 -26.18 -33.35 16.88
N PHE A 74 -25.27 -33.35 17.87
CA PHE A 74 -24.47 -32.20 18.24
C PHE A 74 -23.00 -32.60 18.23
N ASN A 75 -22.15 -31.81 17.60
CA ASN A 75 -20.73 -32.14 17.47
C ASN A 75 -19.87 -30.95 17.86
N GLY A 76 -18.72 -31.24 18.46
CA GLY A 76 -17.72 -30.23 18.79
C GLY A 76 -16.37 -30.84 19.06
N ILE A 77 -15.38 -29.98 19.20
CA ILE A 77 -14.04 -30.34 19.67
C ILE A 77 -14.02 -30.10 21.17
N LEU A 78 -13.53 -31.05 21.94
CA LEU A 78 -13.35 -30.93 23.39
C LEU A 78 -12.25 -29.92 23.69
N THR A 79 -12.63 -28.74 24.17
CA THR A 79 -11.72 -27.63 24.43
C THR A 79 -11.38 -27.45 25.89
N ARG A 80 -12.22 -27.97 26.77
CA ARG A 80 -12.01 -27.99 28.21
C ARG A 80 -12.70 -29.19 28.82
N ILE A 81 -12.07 -29.82 29.82
CA ILE A 81 -12.66 -30.85 30.66
C ILE A 81 -12.20 -30.67 32.10
N THR A 82 -13.15 -30.70 33.02
CA THR A 82 -12.91 -30.53 34.45
C THR A 82 -13.44 -31.73 35.19
N PHE A 83 -12.63 -32.33 36.03
CA PHE A 83 -13.10 -33.28 37.02
C PHE A 83 -13.73 -32.51 38.18
N THR A 84 -15.04 -32.63 38.35
CA THR A 84 -15.80 -31.86 39.35
C THR A 84 -15.94 -32.54 40.70
N GLY A 85 -15.72 -33.87 40.76
CA GLY A 85 -15.76 -34.60 42.03
C GLY A 85 -16.16 -36.04 41.87
N ARG A 86 -16.43 -36.66 43.04
CA ARG A 86 -16.93 -38.05 43.14
C ARG A 86 -18.08 -38.10 44.14
N ASP A 87 -19.18 -38.67 43.72
CA ASP A 87 -20.35 -38.87 44.59
C ASP A 87 -20.86 -40.30 44.41
N GLY A 88 -21.15 -40.99 45.55
CA GLY A 88 -21.70 -42.36 45.57
C GLY A 88 -20.87 -43.41 44.78
N GLY A 89 -19.58 -43.15 44.53
CA GLY A 89 -18.74 -44.03 43.70
C GLY A 89 -18.64 -43.60 42.22
N VAL A 90 -19.43 -42.63 41.79
CA VAL A 90 -19.49 -42.08 40.43
C VAL A 90 -18.56 -40.88 40.33
N TYR A 91 -17.69 -40.83 39.29
CA TYR A 91 -16.84 -39.68 38.96
C TYR A 91 -17.61 -38.74 38.07
N ARG A 92 -17.58 -37.45 38.35
CA ARG A 92 -18.30 -36.40 37.58
C ARG A 92 -17.33 -35.52 36.85
N TYR A 93 -17.71 -35.13 35.63
CA TYR A 93 -16.90 -34.30 34.75
C TYR A 93 -17.79 -33.23 34.10
N HIS A 94 -17.24 -32.05 33.96
CA HIS A 94 -17.82 -30.97 33.14
C HIS A 94 -16.93 -30.72 31.94
N ALA A 95 -17.49 -30.74 30.72
CA ALA A 95 -16.77 -30.59 29.46
C ALA A 95 -17.34 -29.43 28.63
N GLU A 96 -16.44 -28.64 28.04
CA GLU A 96 -16.82 -27.64 27.04
C GLU A 96 -16.38 -28.11 25.65
N LEU A 97 -17.33 -28.21 24.75
CA LEU A 97 -17.08 -28.48 23.33
C LEU A 97 -17.33 -27.21 22.54
N ARG A 98 -16.52 -26.99 21.53
CA ARG A 98 -16.63 -25.85 20.62
C ARG A 98 -16.62 -26.30 19.17
N SER A 99 -17.31 -25.56 18.29
CA SER A 99 -17.15 -25.77 16.86
C SER A 99 -15.72 -25.41 16.42
N TRP A 100 -15.23 -26.06 15.35
CA TRP A 100 -13.83 -26.00 14.92
C TRP A 100 -13.29 -24.58 14.68
N ILE A 101 -14.14 -23.64 14.25
CA ILE A 101 -13.73 -22.24 14.01
C ILE A 101 -13.18 -21.57 15.27
N TRP A 102 -13.61 -22.02 16.47
CA TRP A 102 -13.12 -21.50 17.74
C TRP A 102 -11.61 -21.77 17.94
N VAL A 103 -11.09 -22.85 17.39
CA VAL A 103 -9.65 -23.22 17.50
C VAL A 103 -8.77 -22.14 16.86
N LEU A 104 -9.27 -21.42 15.85
CA LEU A 104 -8.57 -20.32 15.20
C LEU A 104 -8.25 -19.14 16.15
N LYS A 105 -8.88 -19.07 17.32
CA LYS A 105 -8.55 -18.09 18.38
C LYS A 105 -7.17 -18.32 18.99
N HIS A 106 -6.63 -19.52 18.85
CA HIS A 106 -5.34 -19.93 19.42
C HIS A 106 -4.19 -19.82 18.42
N THR A 107 -4.44 -19.29 17.23
CA THR A 107 -3.41 -18.99 16.22
C THR A 107 -3.29 -17.49 16.07
N GLN A 108 -2.09 -17.00 15.81
CA GLN A 108 -1.83 -15.59 15.53
C GLN A 108 -0.76 -15.49 14.44
N ASP A 109 -0.97 -14.61 13.45
CA ASP A 109 -0.01 -14.46 12.36
C ASP A 109 0.08 -12.99 11.87
N CYS A 110 1.11 -12.75 11.04
CA CYS A 110 1.26 -11.57 10.20
C CYS A 110 1.43 -12.08 8.77
N LYS A 111 0.42 -11.86 7.93
CA LYS A 111 0.39 -12.40 6.57
C LYS A 111 -0.28 -11.44 5.61
N ILE A 112 0.24 -11.38 4.39
CA ILE A 112 -0.28 -10.56 3.30
C ILE A 112 -1.06 -11.45 2.33
N PHE A 113 -2.25 -10.99 1.94
CA PHE A 113 -3.06 -11.54 0.86
C PHE A 113 -3.21 -10.47 -0.23
N GLN A 114 -3.00 -10.86 -1.49
CA GLN A 114 -3.04 -9.95 -2.63
C GLN A 114 -3.94 -10.51 -3.72
N GLU A 115 -4.65 -9.62 -4.43
CA GLU A 115 -5.44 -9.93 -5.60
C GLU A 115 -6.47 -11.06 -5.38
N GLN A 116 -7.03 -11.16 -4.16
CA GLN A 116 -7.99 -12.17 -3.75
C GLN A 116 -9.29 -11.53 -3.27
N THR A 117 -10.40 -12.28 -3.40
CA THR A 117 -11.65 -11.88 -2.77
C THR A 117 -11.60 -12.13 -1.27
N ALA A 118 -12.42 -11.40 -0.50
CA ALA A 118 -12.51 -11.63 0.95
C ALA A 118 -12.90 -13.08 1.28
N TRP A 119 -13.76 -13.69 0.47
CA TRP A 119 -14.16 -15.09 0.64
C TRP A 119 -13.02 -16.07 0.35
N ASP A 120 -12.25 -15.85 -0.70
CA ASP A 120 -11.08 -16.68 -1.01
C ASP A 120 -10.05 -16.63 0.14
N ILE A 121 -9.84 -15.43 0.70
CA ILE A 121 -8.97 -15.23 1.87
C ILE A 121 -9.47 -16.02 3.07
N ILE A 122 -10.78 -15.92 3.40
CA ILE A 122 -11.40 -16.65 4.51
C ILE A 122 -11.19 -18.16 4.32
N GLN A 123 -11.50 -18.70 3.15
CA GLN A 123 -11.30 -20.11 2.84
C GLN A 123 -9.82 -20.53 2.92
N ALA A 124 -8.90 -19.66 2.46
CA ALA A 124 -7.47 -19.94 2.54
C ALA A 124 -7.00 -20.03 4.00
N VAL A 125 -7.51 -19.18 4.89
CA VAL A 125 -7.24 -19.23 6.32
C VAL A 125 -7.78 -20.52 6.94
N PHE A 126 -9.00 -20.94 6.60
CA PHE A 126 -9.56 -22.21 7.08
C PHE A 126 -8.68 -23.39 6.67
N ARG A 127 -8.36 -23.50 5.39
CA ARG A 127 -7.50 -24.60 4.85
C ARG A 127 -6.12 -24.60 5.47
N ALA A 128 -5.51 -23.42 5.68
CA ALA A 128 -4.19 -23.31 6.29
C ALA A 128 -4.17 -23.80 7.74
N ASN A 129 -5.32 -23.81 8.43
CA ASN A 129 -5.49 -24.31 9.77
C ASN A 129 -6.08 -25.73 9.83
N GLY A 130 -6.19 -26.43 8.69
CA GLY A 130 -6.62 -27.82 8.61
C GLY A 130 -8.14 -28.03 8.54
N PHE A 131 -8.93 -26.98 8.26
CA PHE A 131 -10.39 -27.05 8.20
C PHE A 131 -10.91 -26.87 6.76
N SER A 132 -11.76 -27.79 6.34
CA SER A 132 -12.40 -27.82 5.02
C SER A 132 -13.91 -28.03 5.07
N ASP A 133 -14.48 -28.26 6.25
CA ASP A 133 -15.89 -28.56 6.48
C ASP A 133 -16.73 -27.29 6.37
N VAL A 134 -16.83 -26.76 5.14
CA VAL A 134 -17.54 -25.52 4.80
C VAL A 134 -18.54 -25.80 3.66
N ASP A 135 -19.79 -25.40 3.88
CA ASP A 135 -20.84 -25.37 2.85
C ASP A 135 -21.16 -23.91 2.51
N ASP A 136 -20.92 -23.50 1.27
CA ASP A 136 -21.15 -22.15 0.78
C ASP A 136 -22.57 -22.00 0.22
N LYS A 137 -23.49 -21.49 1.05
CA LYS A 137 -24.87 -21.20 0.67
C LYS A 137 -25.14 -19.72 0.42
N ARG A 138 -24.11 -18.89 0.24
CA ARG A 138 -24.27 -17.46 -0.05
C ARG A 138 -24.98 -17.27 -1.38
N GLN A 139 -26.05 -16.46 -1.39
CA GLN A 139 -26.87 -16.17 -2.57
C GLN A 139 -26.42 -14.88 -3.26
N ASN A 140 -25.99 -13.86 -2.48
CA ASN A 140 -25.58 -12.55 -2.97
C ASN A 140 -24.06 -12.47 -3.22
N GLN A 141 -23.34 -13.59 -3.07
CA GLN A 141 -21.90 -13.66 -3.23
C GLN A 141 -21.16 -12.59 -2.41
N SER A 142 -21.64 -12.29 -1.20
CA SER A 142 -20.98 -11.37 -0.27
C SER A 142 -19.50 -11.75 -0.10
N GLY A 143 -18.62 -10.75 -0.08
CA GLY A 143 -17.18 -10.97 -0.04
C GLY A 143 -16.53 -11.28 -1.41
N SER A 144 -17.22 -11.06 -2.53
CA SER A 144 -16.68 -11.20 -3.90
C SER A 144 -15.87 -9.97 -4.36
N ILE A 145 -15.87 -8.89 -3.60
CA ILE A 145 -15.04 -7.72 -3.89
C ILE A 145 -13.56 -8.17 -3.84
N LYS A 146 -12.87 -7.94 -4.95
CA LYS A 146 -11.45 -8.27 -5.06
C LYS A 146 -10.63 -7.22 -4.33
N LEU A 147 -9.76 -7.66 -3.46
CA LEU A 147 -8.88 -6.83 -2.65
C LEU A 147 -7.48 -6.86 -3.25
N ASP A 148 -6.96 -5.68 -3.61
CA ASP A 148 -5.58 -5.56 -4.06
C ASP A 148 -4.62 -6.00 -2.95
N PHE A 149 -4.98 -5.68 -1.69
CA PHE A 149 -4.14 -5.93 -0.53
C PHE A 149 -4.98 -6.08 0.74
N CYS A 150 -4.74 -7.14 1.48
CA CYS A 150 -5.38 -7.41 2.77
C CYS A 150 -4.36 -8.05 3.71
N VAL A 151 -4.22 -7.51 4.91
CA VAL A 151 -3.21 -7.94 5.87
C VAL A 151 -3.86 -8.49 7.13
N GLN A 152 -3.53 -9.73 7.47
CA GLN A 152 -3.64 -10.21 8.84
C GLN A 152 -2.44 -9.65 9.62
N TYR A 153 -2.68 -8.87 10.67
CA TYR A 153 -1.58 -8.25 11.42
C TYR A 153 -1.75 -8.41 12.92
N ARG A 154 -0.93 -9.30 13.52
CA ARG A 154 -0.89 -9.56 14.98
C ARG A 154 -2.26 -9.83 15.59
N GLU A 155 -3.15 -10.43 14.82
CA GLU A 155 -4.49 -10.83 15.23
C GLU A 155 -4.65 -12.35 15.09
N SER A 156 -5.60 -12.93 15.83
CA SER A 156 -5.90 -14.35 15.67
C SER A 156 -6.48 -14.63 14.28
N ALA A 157 -6.33 -15.87 13.79
CA ALA A 157 -6.98 -16.27 12.55
C ALA A 157 -8.51 -16.14 12.65
N TYR A 158 -9.08 -16.34 13.85
CA TYR A 158 -10.50 -16.14 14.13
C TYR A 158 -10.90 -14.66 13.95
N ASP A 159 -10.22 -13.73 14.62
CA ASP A 159 -10.56 -12.30 14.53
C ASP A 159 -10.38 -11.78 13.11
N PHE A 160 -9.33 -12.22 12.41
CA PHE A 160 -9.10 -11.89 11.00
C PHE A 160 -10.27 -12.31 10.12
N VAL A 161 -10.72 -13.56 10.21
CA VAL A 161 -11.86 -14.08 9.46
C VAL A 161 -13.15 -13.36 9.86
N MET A 162 -13.38 -13.16 11.16
CA MET A 162 -14.60 -12.52 11.66
C MET A 162 -14.74 -11.09 11.19
N ARG A 163 -13.67 -10.27 11.24
CA ARG A 163 -13.78 -8.89 10.77
C ARG A 163 -14.02 -8.79 9.26
N LEU A 164 -13.49 -9.75 8.46
CA LEU A 164 -13.79 -9.82 7.04
C LEU A 164 -15.26 -10.23 6.81
N MET A 165 -15.76 -11.23 7.52
CA MET A 165 -17.16 -11.63 7.43
C MET A 165 -18.09 -10.47 7.83
N GLU A 166 -17.82 -9.81 8.96
CA GLU A 166 -18.57 -8.65 9.44
C GLU A 166 -18.54 -7.48 8.44
N LEU A 167 -17.37 -7.21 7.82
CA LEU A 167 -17.23 -6.13 6.85
C LEU A 167 -18.06 -6.38 5.59
N TYR A 168 -18.00 -7.58 5.04
CA TYR A 168 -18.61 -7.92 3.76
C TYR A 168 -20.01 -8.55 3.88
N GLY A 169 -20.56 -8.63 5.09
CA GLY A 169 -21.93 -9.10 5.33
C GLY A 169 -22.11 -10.61 5.24
N ILE A 170 -21.05 -11.38 5.42
CA ILE A 170 -21.09 -12.84 5.52
C ILE A 170 -21.36 -13.21 6.98
N TYR A 171 -22.14 -14.23 7.20
CA TYR A 171 -22.33 -14.86 8.50
C TYR A 171 -22.36 -16.37 8.34
N TYR A 172 -22.34 -17.10 9.43
CA TYR A 172 -22.35 -18.56 9.39
C TYR A 172 -23.16 -19.15 10.53
N TYR A 173 -23.52 -20.42 10.38
CA TYR A 173 -24.06 -21.29 11.41
C TYR A 173 -23.50 -22.69 11.22
N PHE A 174 -23.78 -23.62 12.15
CA PHE A 174 -23.32 -25.00 12.03
C PHE A 174 -24.48 -25.95 11.79
N GLU A 175 -24.31 -26.83 10.79
CA GLU A 175 -25.11 -28.04 10.62
C GLU A 175 -24.36 -29.23 11.21
N HIS A 176 -25.06 -30.02 12.02
CA HIS A 176 -24.47 -31.19 12.68
C HIS A 176 -25.00 -32.47 12.07
N LYS A 177 -24.07 -33.39 11.72
CA LYS A 177 -24.35 -34.72 11.19
C LYS A 177 -23.58 -35.75 12.04
N ASP A 178 -23.75 -37.04 11.76
CA ASP A 178 -23.00 -38.05 12.48
C ASP A 178 -21.48 -37.85 12.33
N GLY A 179 -20.80 -37.65 13.45
CA GLY A 179 -19.36 -37.45 13.51
C GLY A 179 -18.82 -36.11 12.95
N GLN A 180 -19.67 -35.19 12.49
CA GLN A 180 -19.24 -33.98 11.77
C GLN A 180 -20.09 -32.77 12.09
N HIS A 181 -19.47 -31.59 12.17
CA HIS A 181 -20.15 -30.30 12.14
C HIS A 181 -19.61 -29.45 10.99
N MET A 182 -20.54 -29.03 10.12
CA MET A 182 -20.28 -28.29 8.89
C MET A 182 -20.56 -26.80 9.13
N LEU A 183 -19.61 -25.91 8.84
CA LEU A 183 -19.88 -24.48 8.81
C LEU A 183 -20.64 -24.15 7.53
N VAL A 184 -21.83 -23.57 7.66
CA VAL A 184 -22.63 -23.08 6.55
C VAL A 184 -22.45 -21.57 6.45
N ALA A 185 -21.84 -21.11 5.36
CA ALA A 185 -21.70 -19.69 5.08
C ALA A 185 -22.97 -19.16 4.39
N ALA A 186 -23.48 -18.04 4.88
CA ALA A 186 -24.73 -17.45 4.44
C ALA A 186 -24.63 -15.93 4.31
N ASP A 187 -25.50 -15.34 3.48
CA ASP A 187 -25.61 -13.91 3.26
C ASP A 187 -27.03 -13.45 2.87
N ASP A 188 -28.02 -14.37 2.89
CA ASP A 188 -29.37 -14.11 2.42
C ASP A 188 -30.37 -14.98 3.19
N PRO A 189 -31.62 -14.54 3.39
CA PRO A 189 -32.66 -15.37 3.97
C PRO A 189 -32.89 -16.71 3.23
N ASN A 190 -32.60 -16.79 1.93
CA ASN A 190 -32.73 -18.03 1.15
C ASN A 190 -31.57 -19.03 1.36
N SER A 191 -30.53 -18.64 2.08
CA SER A 191 -29.46 -19.55 2.51
C SER A 191 -29.90 -20.52 3.63
N HIS A 192 -31.10 -20.36 4.14
CA HIS A 192 -31.62 -21.09 5.29
C HIS A 192 -32.71 -22.06 4.91
N THR A 193 -32.68 -23.24 5.53
CA THR A 193 -33.74 -24.26 5.32
C THR A 193 -35.01 -23.85 6.06
N GLN A 194 -36.16 -23.92 5.36
CA GLN A 194 -37.49 -23.78 5.95
C GLN A 194 -37.94 -25.13 6.45
N LEU A 195 -38.43 -25.20 7.69
CA LEU A 195 -39.13 -26.38 8.21
C LEU A 195 -40.51 -26.48 7.60
N ASP A 196 -40.88 -27.68 7.16
CA ASP A 196 -42.19 -27.95 6.52
C ASP A 196 -43.36 -27.88 7.50
N LYS A 197 -43.10 -28.16 8.79
CA LYS A 197 -44.09 -28.15 9.87
C LYS A 197 -44.11 -26.82 10.58
N ALA A 198 -45.28 -26.19 10.69
CA ALA A 198 -45.48 -25.05 11.57
C ALA A 198 -45.65 -25.52 13.04
N PHE A 199 -45.15 -24.74 13.97
CA PHE A 199 -45.30 -25.02 15.39
C PHE A 199 -46.54 -24.32 15.94
N PRO A 200 -47.51 -25.10 16.53
CA PRO A 200 -48.63 -24.49 17.24
C PRO A 200 -48.15 -23.74 18.49
N PHE A 201 -48.80 -22.63 18.76
CA PHE A 201 -48.57 -21.87 20.00
C PHE A 201 -49.55 -22.35 21.11
N TYR A 202 -49.01 -22.66 22.27
CA TYR A 202 -49.82 -23.03 23.41
C TYR A 202 -49.47 -22.14 24.62
N PHE A 203 -50.45 -21.39 25.16
CA PHE A 203 -50.25 -20.53 26.29
C PHE A 203 -50.03 -21.34 27.58
N GLY A 204 -48.94 -21.09 28.26
CA GLY A 204 -48.56 -21.76 29.52
C GLY A 204 -47.97 -23.15 29.30
N GLN A 205 -47.05 -23.55 30.16
CA GLN A 205 -46.45 -24.87 30.17
C GLN A 205 -47.49 -25.91 30.62
N THR A 206 -47.96 -26.76 29.75
CA THR A 206 -48.73 -27.91 30.14
C THR A 206 -47.92 -29.14 29.82
N GLU A 207 -47.31 -29.77 30.83
CA GLU A 207 -46.58 -31.05 30.76
C GLU A 207 -47.37 -32.16 30.08
N GLN A 208 -48.71 -32.05 30.05
CA GLN A 208 -49.62 -32.99 29.43
C GLN A 208 -49.60 -33.00 27.88
N ARG A 209 -48.92 -32.03 27.23
CA ARG A 209 -48.78 -31.96 25.74
C ARG A 209 -47.39 -32.24 25.24
N ALA A 210 -46.56 -32.94 26.00
CA ALA A 210 -45.15 -33.24 25.67
C ALA A 210 -44.98 -34.07 24.39
N VAL A 211 -46.05 -34.54 23.75
CA VAL A 211 -46.00 -35.42 22.59
C VAL A 211 -45.90 -34.65 21.25
N GLU A 212 -46.27 -33.37 21.23
CA GLU A 212 -46.25 -32.54 20.03
C GLU A 212 -45.26 -31.37 20.14
N ASP A 213 -44.48 -31.19 19.08
CA ASP A 213 -43.58 -30.05 18.97
C ASP A 213 -44.41 -28.74 18.96
N HIS A 214 -44.14 -27.83 19.87
CA HIS A 214 -44.90 -26.58 20.03
C HIS A 214 -44.04 -25.45 20.61
N VAL A 215 -44.57 -24.23 20.56
CA VAL A 215 -44.02 -23.01 21.20
C VAL A 215 -45.01 -22.59 22.31
N TRP A 216 -44.52 -22.19 23.50
CA TRP A 216 -45.39 -21.78 24.62
C TRP A 216 -45.11 -20.39 25.18
N GLU A 217 -43.99 -19.78 24.82
CA GLU A 217 -43.66 -18.38 25.09
C GLU A 217 -43.26 -17.74 23.79
N TRP A 218 -43.80 -16.59 23.47
CA TRP A 218 -43.40 -15.83 22.28
C TRP A 218 -43.65 -14.36 22.53
N THR A 219 -42.54 -13.57 22.53
CA THR A 219 -42.56 -12.14 22.79
C THR A 219 -41.91 -11.39 21.67
N SER A 220 -42.33 -10.15 21.42
CA SER A 220 -41.72 -9.24 20.46
C SER A 220 -41.02 -8.11 21.19
N ASP A 221 -39.74 -7.91 20.91
CA ASP A 221 -38.95 -6.78 21.37
C ASP A 221 -38.66 -5.81 20.23
N LEU A 222 -38.92 -4.53 20.49
CA LEU A 222 -38.66 -3.44 19.54
C LEU A 222 -37.58 -2.51 20.08
N THR A 223 -36.47 -2.43 19.40
CA THR A 223 -35.31 -1.61 19.79
C THR A 223 -35.10 -0.48 18.81
N LEU A 224 -34.90 0.74 19.32
CA LEU A 224 -34.54 1.91 18.50
C LEU A 224 -33.16 1.73 17.89
N ARG A 225 -33.07 1.84 16.56
CA ARG A 225 -31.82 1.72 15.79
C ARG A 225 -31.71 2.87 14.79
N PRO A 226 -30.49 3.21 14.31
CA PRO A 226 -30.30 4.17 13.23
C PRO A 226 -31.07 3.78 11.97
N GLY A 227 -31.65 4.77 11.31
CA GLY A 227 -32.39 4.59 10.06
C GLY A 227 -31.61 5.01 8.81
N ALA A 228 -30.38 5.45 8.95
CA ALA A 228 -29.48 5.75 7.84
C ALA A 228 -28.03 5.44 8.22
N TYR A 229 -27.29 4.96 7.24
CA TYR A 229 -25.84 4.79 7.31
C TYR A 229 -25.19 5.43 6.10
N MET A 230 -24.16 6.23 6.33
CA MET A 230 -23.38 6.87 5.27
C MET A 230 -21.89 6.69 5.55
N HIS A 231 -21.10 6.49 4.50
CA HIS A 231 -19.66 6.52 4.60
C HIS A 231 -19.00 7.10 3.35
N ARG A 232 -17.74 7.46 3.48
CA ARG A 232 -16.89 7.95 2.38
C ARG A 232 -15.52 7.29 2.42
N ASP A 233 -14.84 7.30 1.28
CA ASP A 233 -13.43 6.96 1.19
C ASP A 233 -12.71 7.89 0.21
N TYR A 234 -11.42 7.74 0.05
CA TYR A 234 -10.59 8.52 -0.85
C TYR A 234 -9.86 7.60 -1.84
N ASN A 235 -10.15 7.78 -3.12
CA ASN A 235 -9.43 7.11 -4.20
C ASN A 235 -8.44 8.08 -4.84
N PHE A 236 -7.13 7.84 -4.64
CA PHE A 236 -6.08 8.71 -5.17
C PHE A 236 -5.95 8.66 -6.70
N THR A 237 -6.47 7.61 -7.36
CA THR A 237 -6.44 7.49 -8.83
C THR A 237 -7.48 8.39 -9.50
N VAL A 238 -8.55 8.72 -8.78
CA VAL A 238 -9.62 9.63 -9.20
C VAL A 238 -9.95 10.60 -8.05
N PRO A 239 -9.06 11.54 -7.71
CA PRO A 239 -9.16 12.35 -6.48
C PRO A 239 -10.39 13.24 -6.39
N SER A 240 -11.01 13.58 -7.53
CA SER A 240 -12.22 14.40 -7.62
C SER A 240 -13.52 13.62 -7.52
N LEU A 241 -13.45 12.27 -7.45
CA LEU A 241 -14.64 11.43 -7.34
C LEU A 241 -15.30 11.63 -5.97
N ASP A 242 -16.61 11.95 -5.96
CA ASP A 242 -17.40 11.86 -4.73
C ASP A 242 -17.71 10.40 -4.44
N THR A 243 -17.06 9.88 -3.41
CA THR A 243 -17.19 8.50 -2.96
C THR A 243 -18.28 8.33 -1.89
N GLY A 244 -19.03 9.38 -1.55
CA GLY A 244 -20.08 9.31 -0.56
C GLY A 244 -21.18 8.33 -0.95
N THR A 245 -21.40 7.29 -0.13
CA THR A 245 -22.48 6.30 -0.32
C THR A 245 -23.34 6.21 0.91
N LYS A 246 -24.65 6.04 0.71
CA LYS A 246 -25.64 6.08 1.77
C LYS A 246 -26.70 5.00 1.57
N SER A 247 -27.03 4.29 2.62
CA SER A 247 -28.17 3.37 2.69
C SER A 247 -29.17 3.85 3.75
N MET A 248 -30.46 3.72 3.45
CA MET A 248 -31.53 4.22 4.30
C MET A 248 -32.61 3.18 4.51
N SER A 249 -33.04 3.02 5.76
CA SER A 249 -34.22 2.24 6.17
C SER A 249 -34.86 2.93 7.38
N PRO A 250 -35.48 4.12 7.18
CA PRO A 250 -35.99 4.92 8.28
C PRO A 250 -37.14 4.22 9.02
N GLY A 251 -37.08 4.23 10.33
CA GLY A 251 -38.18 3.76 11.19
C GLY A 251 -39.34 4.77 11.23
N GLN A 252 -40.56 4.28 11.55
CA GLN A 252 -41.77 5.11 11.61
C GLN A 252 -41.92 5.87 12.95
N HIS A 253 -40.84 6.11 13.67
CA HIS A 253 -40.84 6.83 14.94
C HIS A 253 -40.07 8.13 14.86
N LYS A 254 -40.17 9.00 15.86
CA LYS A 254 -39.56 10.34 15.90
C LYS A 254 -38.07 10.38 15.53
N TYR A 255 -37.32 9.34 15.85
CA TYR A 255 -35.88 9.24 15.65
C TYR A 255 -35.51 8.26 14.51
N GLY A 256 -36.46 7.89 13.65
CA GLY A 256 -36.27 6.91 12.60
C GLY A 256 -35.29 7.29 11.50
N SER A 257 -34.89 8.57 11.44
CA SER A 257 -33.92 9.09 10.45
C SER A 257 -32.53 9.34 11.01
N LEU A 258 -32.23 8.92 12.24
CA LEU A 258 -30.86 9.05 12.79
C LEU A 258 -29.85 8.40 11.87
N GLU A 259 -28.77 9.11 11.60
CA GLU A 259 -27.70 8.69 10.71
C GLU A 259 -26.43 8.33 11.47
N VAL A 260 -25.80 7.25 11.07
CA VAL A 260 -24.40 6.93 11.39
C VAL A 260 -23.54 7.31 10.20
N TYR A 261 -22.54 8.15 10.42
CA TYR A 261 -21.53 8.49 9.43
C TYR A 261 -20.17 7.95 9.83
N ASP A 262 -19.45 7.33 8.87
CA ASP A 262 -18.14 6.75 9.09
C ASP A 262 -17.14 7.12 7.99
N TYR A 263 -15.85 7.16 8.36
CA TYR A 263 -14.72 7.40 7.47
C TYR A 263 -13.45 6.78 8.09
N PRO A 264 -12.61 6.10 7.28
CA PRO A 264 -12.77 5.72 5.88
C PRO A 264 -13.69 4.50 5.70
N GLY A 265 -14.40 4.45 4.56
CA GLY A 265 -15.34 3.37 4.23
C GLY A 265 -14.69 2.06 3.75
N ILE A 266 -13.39 2.09 3.44
CA ILE A 266 -12.58 0.93 2.98
C ILE A 266 -13.09 0.39 1.63
N PHE A 267 -13.20 1.27 0.65
CA PHE A 267 -13.54 0.92 -0.72
C PHE A 267 -12.93 1.91 -1.71
N ASP A 268 -12.72 1.46 -2.95
CA ASP A 268 -12.17 2.29 -4.03
C ASP A 268 -13.24 2.65 -5.08
N ALA A 269 -14.24 1.78 -5.29
CA ALA A 269 -15.35 2.01 -6.21
C ALA A 269 -16.64 2.37 -5.45
N VAL A 270 -17.40 3.33 -5.98
CA VAL A 270 -18.68 3.78 -5.39
C VAL A 270 -19.69 2.63 -5.25
N ALA A 271 -19.72 1.70 -6.22
CA ALA A 271 -20.61 0.54 -6.17
C ALA A 271 -20.30 -0.39 -4.98
N ASP A 272 -19.02 -0.60 -4.68
CA ASP A 272 -18.60 -1.39 -3.52
C ASP A 272 -18.96 -0.66 -2.22
N GLY A 273 -18.74 0.66 -2.18
CA GLY A 273 -19.18 1.49 -1.05
C GLY A 273 -20.69 1.38 -0.81
N GLN A 274 -21.53 1.41 -1.86
CA GLN A 274 -22.97 1.24 -1.70
C GLN A 274 -23.32 -0.13 -1.14
N THR A 275 -22.69 -1.20 -1.64
CA THR A 275 -22.88 -2.56 -1.12
C THR A 275 -22.54 -2.64 0.37
N LEU A 276 -21.42 -2.06 0.79
CA LEU A 276 -21.03 -2.04 2.20
C LEU A 276 -21.98 -1.20 3.05
N ALA A 277 -22.48 -0.07 2.55
CA ALA A 277 -23.47 0.74 3.25
C ALA A 277 -24.79 -0.04 3.45
N ASP A 278 -25.22 -0.80 2.45
CA ASP A 278 -26.41 -1.65 2.52
C ASP A 278 -26.25 -2.78 3.55
N VAL A 279 -25.07 -3.43 3.60
CA VAL A 279 -24.73 -4.41 4.64
C VAL A 279 -24.84 -3.81 6.05
N ARG A 280 -24.33 -2.59 6.28
CA ARG A 280 -24.43 -1.90 7.57
C ARG A 280 -25.87 -1.60 7.93
N MET A 281 -26.65 -1.10 6.97
CA MET A 281 -28.05 -0.78 7.20
C MET A 281 -28.88 -2.03 7.48
N GLN A 282 -28.62 -3.15 6.78
CA GLN A 282 -29.26 -4.44 7.05
C GLN A 282 -28.92 -4.96 8.46
N ALA A 283 -27.66 -4.79 8.92
CA ALA A 283 -27.26 -5.16 10.28
C ALA A 283 -28.05 -4.39 11.37
N HIS A 284 -28.28 -3.09 11.16
CA HIS A 284 -29.16 -2.30 12.04
C HIS A 284 -30.61 -2.77 11.97
N LYS A 285 -31.13 -2.99 10.76
CA LYS A 285 -32.52 -3.38 10.54
C LYS A 285 -32.86 -4.73 11.16
N ALA A 286 -31.97 -5.71 11.06
CA ALA A 286 -32.17 -7.04 11.64
C ALA A 286 -32.38 -7.04 13.15
N ARG A 287 -32.04 -5.95 13.84
CA ARG A 287 -32.11 -5.79 15.30
C ARG A 287 -33.18 -4.79 15.75
N VAL A 288 -33.99 -4.28 14.84
CA VAL A 288 -35.11 -3.38 15.17
C VAL A 288 -36.23 -4.17 15.86
N GLN A 289 -36.55 -5.34 15.30
CA GLN A 289 -37.59 -6.22 15.85
C GLN A 289 -37.03 -7.64 15.97
N VAL A 290 -36.99 -8.11 17.21
CA VAL A 290 -36.51 -9.42 17.60
C VAL A 290 -37.60 -10.14 18.36
N PHE A 291 -37.70 -11.42 18.22
CA PHE A 291 -38.67 -12.27 18.91
C PHE A 291 -37.93 -13.26 19.79
N GLU A 292 -38.47 -13.52 20.96
CA GLU A 292 -37.93 -14.49 21.89
C GLU A 292 -39.02 -15.44 22.36
N GLY A 293 -38.65 -16.72 22.48
CA GLY A 293 -39.61 -17.73 22.94
C GLY A 293 -38.99 -19.04 23.35
N ARG A 294 -39.86 -20.01 23.67
CA ARG A 294 -39.45 -21.35 24.08
C ARG A 294 -40.23 -22.43 23.37
N SER A 295 -39.53 -23.54 23.07
CA SER A 295 -40.08 -24.71 22.38
C SER A 295 -39.51 -26.00 22.95
N ASN A 296 -40.24 -27.10 22.77
CA ASN A 296 -39.76 -28.46 22.98
C ASN A 296 -39.30 -29.17 21.68
N SER A 297 -39.28 -28.45 20.58
CA SER A 297 -38.95 -29.05 19.29
C SER A 297 -37.45 -29.29 19.11
N ARG A 298 -37.07 -30.50 18.75
CA ARG A 298 -35.69 -30.90 18.39
C ARG A 298 -35.26 -30.40 17.01
N LEU A 299 -36.23 -29.97 16.20
CA LEU A 299 -35.99 -29.42 14.85
C LEU A 299 -35.59 -27.94 14.91
N LEU A 300 -35.87 -27.27 16.04
CA LEU A 300 -35.61 -25.83 16.19
C LEU A 300 -34.16 -25.59 16.57
N ARG A 301 -33.36 -25.20 15.58
CA ARG A 301 -31.90 -24.96 15.67
C ARG A 301 -31.56 -23.58 15.13
N CYS A 302 -30.44 -23.05 15.52
CA CYS A 302 -29.92 -21.81 14.92
C CYS A 302 -29.72 -21.96 13.42
N GLY A 303 -30.14 -20.96 12.65
CA GLY A 303 -30.03 -20.98 11.20
C GLY A 303 -31.20 -21.67 10.46
N VAL A 304 -32.24 -22.08 11.17
CA VAL A 304 -33.43 -22.70 10.58
C VAL A 304 -34.58 -21.70 10.49
N LYS A 305 -35.35 -21.72 9.41
CA LYS A 305 -36.62 -20.99 9.29
C LYS A 305 -37.78 -21.87 9.75
N PHE A 306 -38.68 -21.30 10.53
CA PHE A 306 -39.85 -21.98 11.06
C PHE A 306 -41.06 -21.04 11.11
N SER A 307 -42.24 -21.60 11.18
CA SER A 307 -43.49 -20.83 11.29
C SER A 307 -44.18 -21.13 12.61
N ILE A 308 -44.89 -20.14 13.17
CA ILE A 308 -45.76 -20.28 14.34
C ILE A 308 -47.18 -20.10 13.87
N THR A 309 -48.11 -20.83 14.48
CA THR A 309 -49.55 -20.76 14.22
C THR A 309 -50.37 -20.79 15.53
N GLY A 310 -51.48 -20.07 15.54
CA GLY A 310 -52.39 -20.06 16.69
C GLY A 310 -51.88 -19.18 17.85
N ALA A 311 -51.02 -18.20 17.60
CA ALA A 311 -50.59 -17.22 18.60
C ALA A 311 -51.78 -16.36 19.03
N PRO A 312 -51.77 -15.83 20.28
CA PRO A 312 -52.82 -14.94 20.76
C PRO A 312 -53.01 -13.66 19.93
N ASP A 313 -51.92 -13.18 19.33
CA ASP A 313 -51.89 -12.07 18.38
C ASP A 313 -51.65 -12.67 16.98
N PRO A 314 -52.63 -12.53 16.05
CA PRO A 314 -52.47 -13.04 14.68
C PRO A 314 -51.25 -12.46 13.92
N GLU A 315 -50.70 -11.33 14.27
CA GLU A 315 -49.48 -10.75 13.68
C GLU A 315 -48.23 -11.59 14.01
N LEU A 316 -48.30 -12.43 15.04
CA LEU A 316 -47.23 -13.37 15.40
C LEU A 316 -47.32 -14.69 14.61
N ASP A 317 -48.42 -14.96 13.89
CA ASP A 317 -48.59 -16.13 13.04
C ASP A 317 -47.84 -15.90 11.72
N GLN A 318 -46.52 -16.00 11.74
CA GLN A 318 -45.64 -15.77 10.58
C GLN A 318 -44.43 -16.71 10.58
N SER A 319 -43.59 -16.57 9.56
CA SER A 319 -42.34 -17.30 9.46
C SER A 319 -41.17 -16.50 10.05
N TYR A 320 -40.30 -17.17 10.78
CA TYR A 320 -39.16 -16.64 11.50
C TYR A 320 -37.87 -17.33 11.10
N LEU A 321 -36.74 -16.65 11.25
CA LEU A 321 -35.38 -17.20 11.20
C LEU A 321 -34.84 -17.25 12.64
N ALA A 322 -34.49 -18.42 13.13
CA ALA A 322 -33.80 -18.60 14.40
C ALA A 322 -32.35 -18.08 14.30
N ILE A 323 -32.05 -16.99 14.97
CA ILE A 323 -30.71 -16.36 14.97
C ILE A 323 -29.85 -16.78 16.16
N ARG A 324 -30.49 -17.25 17.24
CA ARG A 324 -29.83 -17.84 18.40
C ARG A 324 -30.73 -18.89 19.04
N THR A 325 -30.14 -19.98 19.46
CA THR A 325 -30.81 -21.00 20.27
C THR A 325 -29.96 -21.39 21.48
N VAL A 326 -30.64 -21.63 22.59
CA VAL A 326 -30.07 -22.28 23.78
C VAL A 326 -30.88 -23.53 24.04
N THR A 327 -30.29 -24.69 23.79
CA THR A 327 -30.92 -26.00 24.01
C THR A 327 -30.43 -26.58 25.32
N THR A 328 -31.32 -26.92 26.22
CA THR A 328 -31.01 -27.68 27.45
C THR A 328 -31.61 -29.07 27.36
N MET A 329 -30.87 -30.04 27.84
CA MET A 329 -31.27 -31.45 27.83
C MET A 329 -30.71 -32.15 29.07
N THR A 330 -31.58 -32.73 29.88
CA THR A 330 -31.24 -33.45 31.12
C THR A 330 -31.69 -34.88 31.06
N MET A 331 -30.94 -35.76 31.76
CA MET A 331 -31.26 -37.15 31.88
C MET A 331 -32.38 -37.41 32.91
N ALA A 332 -33.24 -38.43 32.66
CA ALA A 332 -34.21 -38.91 33.61
C ALA A 332 -33.52 -39.47 34.87
N GLU A 333 -34.02 -39.13 36.06
CA GLU A 333 -33.58 -39.75 37.31
C GLU A 333 -33.92 -41.25 37.28
N GLY A 334 -32.91 -42.12 37.35
CA GLY A 334 -33.03 -43.59 37.47
C GLY A 334 -32.64 -44.39 36.21
N GLY A 335 -32.12 -43.75 35.18
CA GLY A 335 -31.54 -44.40 34.00
C GLY A 335 -30.29 -45.22 34.38
N SER A 336 -30.33 -46.55 34.17
CA SER A 336 -29.16 -47.41 34.27
C SER A 336 -28.63 -47.84 32.92
N ASP A 337 -27.36 -47.81 32.76
CA ASP A 337 -26.51 -48.58 31.89
C ASP A 337 -26.30 -48.23 30.45
N THR A 338 -25.13 -47.91 30.24
CA THR A 338 -24.06 -48.31 29.30
C THR A 338 -24.09 -47.81 27.89
N THR A 339 -25.19 -47.42 27.23
CA THR A 339 -25.11 -46.96 25.82
C THR A 339 -26.20 -46.00 25.36
N GLY A 340 -27.21 -45.75 26.15
CA GLY A 340 -28.23 -44.78 25.85
C GLY A 340 -29.10 -44.48 27.06
N GLN A 341 -29.31 -43.25 27.39
CA GLN A 341 -30.08 -42.82 28.53
C GLN A 341 -31.29 -42.02 28.11
N LEU A 342 -32.40 -42.15 28.89
CA LEU A 342 -33.63 -41.45 28.66
C LEU A 342 -33.45 -39.96 28.98
N VAL A 343 -33.92 -39.07 28.08
CA VAL A 343 -33.94 -37.64 28.29
C VAL A 343 -35.23 -37.29 29.05
N ASP A 344 -35.08 -36.72 30.24
CA ASP A 344 -36.19 -36.27 31.09
C ASP A 344 -36.81 -34.98 30.57
N SER A 345 -35.98 -34.06 30.12
CA SER A 345 -36.45 -32.80 29.56
C SER A 345 -35.60 -32.34 28.37
N TYR A 346 -36.26 -31.80 27.37
CA TYR A 346 -35.67 -31.13 26.23
C TYR A 346 -36.33 -29.77 26.05
N ARG A 347 -35.58 -28.69 26.09
CA ARG A 347 -36.10 -27.32 25.97
C ARG A 347 -35.16 -26.52 25.06
N VAL A 348 -35.77 -25.67 24.24
CA VAL A 348 -35.06 -24.71 23.41
C VAL A 348 -35.57 -23.30 23.69
N SER A 349 -34.70 -22.41 24.13
CA SER A 349 -34.93 -20.97 24.08
C SER A 349 -34.44 -20.45 22.73
N VAL A 350 -35.27 -19.70 22.04
CA VAL A 350 -34.97 -19.21 20.69
C VAL A 350 -35.11 -17.69 20.65
N VAL A 351 -34.14 -17.08 19.96
CA VAL A 351 -34.20 -15.68 19.51
C VAL A 351 -34.32 -15.70 17.99
N ALA A 352 -35.29 -14.97 17.45
CA ALA A 352 -35.59 -15.00 16.04
C ALA A 352 -35.92 -13.62 15.47
N ILE A 353 -35.83 -13.51 14.15
CA ILE A 353 -36.27 -12.34 13.38
C ILE A 353 -37.28 -12.82 12.32
N PRO A 354 -38.11 -11.92 11.72
CA PRO A 354 -38.95 -12.31 10.60
C PRO A 354 -38.13 -12.93 9.49
N ALA A 355 -38.57 -14.07 8.94
CA ALA A 355 -37.80 -14.87 7.98
C ALA A 355 -37.37 -14.13 6.70
N ALA A 356 -38.10 -13.08 6.32
CA ALA A 356 -37.79 -12.25 5.16
C ALA A 356 -36.77 -11.13 5.46
N THR A 357 -36.42 -10.91 6.74
CA THR A 357 -35.45 -9.85 7.12
C THR A 357 -34.04 -10.32 6.85
N PRO A 358 -33.25 -9.62 6.00
CA PRO A 358 -31.85 -9.92 5.82
C PRO A 358 -31.08 -9.81 7.14
N PHE A 359 -30.41 -10.86 7.55
CA PHE A 359 -29.51 -10.86 8.71
C PHE A 359 -28.11 -10.45 8.29
N ARG A 360 -27.47 -9.61 9.09
CA ARG A 360 -26.04 -9.28 8.99
C ARG A 360 -25.42 -9.16 10.37
N LEU A 361 -24.14 -9.48 10.48
CA LEU A 361 -23.38 -9.28 11.69
C LEU A 361 -23.10 -7.77 11.89
N GLU A 362 -23.12 -7.32 13.13
CA GLU A 362 -22.55 -6.02 13.49
C GLU A 362 -21.03 -6.10 13.47
N GLN A 363 -20.36 -5.02 13.11
CA GLN A 363 -18.90 -4.93 13.21
C GLN A 363 -18.49 -4.77 14.68
N THR A 364 -18.16 -5.86 15.31
CA THR A 364 -17.72 -5.91 16.72
C THR A 364 -16.28 -6.35 16.87
N THR A 365 -15.74 -7.02 15.85
CA THR A 365 -14.35 -7.48 15.85
C THR A 365 -13.41 -6.31 15.55
N PRO A 366 -12.48 -5.97 16.46
CA PRO A 366 -11.57 -4.85 16.25
C PRO A 366 -10.69 -5.05 15.03
N LYS A 367 -10.53 -4.02 14.20
CA LYS A 367 -9.53 -4.02 13.14
C LYS A 367 -8.15 -3.77 13.75
N PRO A 368 -7.10 -4.51 13.34
CA PRO A 368 -5.75 -4.27 13.81
C PRO A 368 -5.26 -2.89 13.40
N MET A 369 -4.55 -2.22 14.31
CA MET A 369 -4.02 -0.88 14.10
C MET A 369 -2.50 -0.87 14.31
N ILE A 370 -1.77 -0.37 13.31
CA ILE A 370 -0.33 -0.12 13.38
C ILE A 370 -0.14 1.32 13.87
N ARG A 371 0.29 1.48 15.11
CA ARG A 371 0.35 2.79 15.81
C ARG A 371 1.53 3.68 15.42
N GLY A 372 2.52 3.14 14.72
CA GLY A 372 3.72 3.88 14.34
C GLY A 372 4.27 3.46 12.99
N PRO A 373 5.29 4.14 12.47
CA PRO A 373 5.94 3.71 11.24
C PRO A 373 6.71 2.40 11.44
N GLN A 374 6.90 1.69 10.35
CA GLN A 374 7.74 0.50 10.25
C GLN A 374 8.77 0.71 9.14
N THR A 375 9.77 -0.15 9.06
CA THR A 375 10.66 -0.17 7.91
C THR A 375 10.42 -1.41 7.06
N ALA A 376 10.74 -1.30 5.77
CA ALA A 376 10.62 -2.38 4.81
C ALA A 376 11.70 -2.27 3.75
N LEU A 377 12.02 -3.37 3.10
CA LEU A 377 12.97 -3.43 2.00
C LEU A 377 12.26 -3.22 0.66
N VAL A 378 12.74 -2.31 -0.17
CA VAL A 378 12.23 -2.15 -1.55
C VAL A 378 12.60 -3.37 -2.37
N VAL A 379 11.62 -3.93 -3.06
CA VAL A 379 11.75 -5.13 -3.90
C VAL A 379 11.17 -4.89 -5.29
N GLY A 380 11.43 -5.81 -6.20
CA GLY A 380 10.92 -5.72 -7.57
C GLY A 380 11.39 -6.88 -8.44
N THR A 381 11.26 -6.69 -9.76
CA THR A 381 11.60 -7.70 -10.75
C THR A 381 13.07 -8.07 -10.70
N SER A 382 13.36 -9.36 -10.73
CA SER A 382 14.73 -9.88 -10.71
C SER A 382 15.58 -9.29 -11.84
N GLY A 383 16.79 -8.83 -11.51
CA GLY A 383 17.71 -8.19 -12.45
C GLY A 383 17.44 -6.71 -12.72
N SER A 384 16.40 -6.12 -12.14
CA SER A 384 16.13 -4.67 -12.19
C SER A 384 16.69 -3.97 -10.97
N GLU A 385 17.20 -2.75 -11.14
CA GLU A 385 17.58 -1.87 -10.02
C GLU A 385 16.43 -0.98 -9.57
N ILE A 386 15.50 -0.69 -10.46
CA ILE A 386 14.37 0.21 -10.26
C ILE A 386 13.12 -0.46 -10.81
N THR A 387 12.11 -0.63 -9.97
CA THR A 387 10.78 -1.11 -10.36
C THR A 387 9.74 -0.13 -9.88
N THR A 388 9.02 0.50 -10.79
CA THR A 388 7.97 1.49 -10.50
C THR A 388 6.90 1.47 -11.58
N GLU A 389 5.78 2.15 -11.34
CA GLU A 389 4.68 2.28 -12.30
C GLU A 389 4.26 3.77 -12.48
N THR A 390 3.15 4.03 -13.15
CA THR A 390 2.71 5.37 -13.59
C THR A 390 2.63 6.42 -12.48
N TYR A 391 2.32 6.01 -11.24
CA TYR A 391 2.21 6.92 -10.09
C TYR A 391 3.50 7.01 -9.24
N GLY A 392 4.61 6.42 -9.71
CA GLY A 392 5.86 6.40 -8.98
C GLY A 392 5.83 5.54 -7.73
N ARG A 393 4.90 4.58 -7.65
CA ARG A 393 4.81 3.63 -6.54
C ARG A 393 5.90 2.57 -6.66
N VAL A 394 6.25 1.98 -5.52
CA VAL A 394 7.20 0.86 -5.45
C VAL A 394 6.62 -0.29 -4.63
N LYS A 395 7.24 -1.45 -4.70
CA LYS A 395 6.89 -2.63 -3.93
C LYS A 395 7.91 -2.86 -2.83
N VAL A 396 7.47 -3.43 -1.70
CA VAL A 396 8.34 -3.68 -0.55
C VAL A 396 8.14 -5.08 0.03
N GLN A 397 9.13 -5.55 0.76
CA GLN A 397 9.07 -6.70 1.66
C GLN A 397 9.08 -6.19 3.09
N PHE A 398 8.01 -6.42 3.85
CA PHE A 398 8.00 -6.13 5.29
C PHE A 398 8.81 -7.17 6.04
N TYR A 399 9.56 -6.77 7.09
CA TYR A 399 10.40 -7.68 7.86
C TYR A 399 9.63 -8.73 8.66
N TRP A 400 8.36 -8.48 8.95
CA TRP A 400 7.48 -9.46 9.62
C TRP A 400 6.83 -10.45 8.65
N ASP A 401 6.87 -10.20 7.35
CA ASP A 401 6.30 -11.12 6.36
C ASP A 401 7.25 -12.32 6.15
N ARG A 402 6.79 -13.49 6.61
CA ARG A 402 7.53 -14.76 6.56
C ARG A 402 7.39 -15.51 5.24
N VAL A 403 6.47 -15.08 4.39
CA VAL A 403 6.07 -15.81 3.16
C VAL A 403 6.65 -15.13 1.92
N GLY A 404 6.83 -13.83 1.94
CA GLY A 404 7.41 -13.05 0.85
C GLY A 404 8.82 -13.50 0.50
N LYS A 405 9.18 -13.41 -0.80
CA LYS A 405 10.43 -13.91 -1.36
C LYS A 405 11.40 -12.81 -1.76
N ASN A 406 11.17 -11.58 -1.33
CA ASN A 406 11.90 -10.38 -1.74
C ASN A 406 11.86 -10.15 -3.26
N ASP A 407 10.72 -10.42 -3.88
CA ASP A 407 10.46 -10.25 -5.31
C ASP A 407 9.29 -9.29 -5.57
N GLU A 408 8.91 -9.11 -6.82
CA GLU A 408 7.78 -8.27 -7.25
C GLU A 408 6.42 -8.70 -6.73
N ASN A 409 6.32 -9.88 -6.09
CA ASN A 409 5.08 -10.41 -5.53
C ASN A 409 4.99 -10.26 -4.00
N SER A 410 6.00 -9.67 -3.37
CA SER A 410 6.06 -9.51 -1.91
C SER A 410 5.06 -8.49 -1.38
N SER A 411 4.70 -7.47 -2.15
CA SER A 411 3.61 -6.55 -1.84
C SER A 411 2.91 -6.02 -3.10
N PHE A 412 1.82 -5.28 -2.90
CA PHE A 412 1.24 -4.45 -3.95
C PHE A 412 2.02 -3.13 -4.11
N TRP A 413 1.58 -2.29 -5.04
CA TRP A 413 2.16 -0.97 -5.29
C TRP A 413 1.86 0.02 -4.15
N ILE A 414 2.90 0.52 -3.49
CA ILE A 414 2.81 1.46 -2.37
C ILE A 414 3.24 2.85 -2.82
N ARG A 415 2.44 3.86 -2.51
CA ARG A 415 2.74 5.27 -2.82
C ARG A 415 3.95 5.74 -2.03
N VAL A 416 4.77 6.62 -2.68
CA VAL A 416 5.94 7.23 -2.07
C VAL A 416 5.66 8.73 -1.87
N ALA A 417 5.76 9.20 -0.65
CA ALA A 417 5.66 10.63 -0.34
C ALA A 417 6.86 11.37 -0.94
N GLN A 418 6.60 12.48 -1.61
CA GLN A 418 7.62 13.36 -2.16
C GLN A 418 7.62 14.69 -1.38
N THR A 419 8.76 15.38 -1.37
CA THR A 419 8.86 16.68 -0.67
C THR A 419 7.99 17.76 -1.32
N TRP A 420 7.68 17.62 -2.60
CA TRP A 420 6.82 18.54 -3.35
C TRP A 420 6.18 17.81 -4.54
N ALA A 421 4.85 17.88 -4.69
CA ALA A 421 4.11 17.16 -5.73
C ALA A 421 2.95 18.02 -6.25
N GLY A 422 3.06 18.53 -7.46
CA GLY A 422 2.04 19.27 -8.17
C GLY A 422 1.73 18.66 -9.55
N PRO A 423 0.77 19.25 -10.31
CA PRO A 423 0.36 18.73 -11.61
C PRO A 423 1.46 18.95 -12.67
N GLY A 424 2.35 17.97 -12.85
CA GLY A 424 3.45 18.01 -13.80
C GLY A 424 4.69 18.78 -13.32
N TRP A 425 4.76 19.13 -12.03
CA TRP A 425 5.93 19.77 -11.42
C TRP A 425 6.13 19.29 -9.96
N GLY A 426 7.35 19.45 -9.44
CA GLY A 426 7.70 19.03 -8.09
C GLY A 426 9.05 18.32 -8.03
N SER A 427 9.27 17.58 -6.97
CA SER A 427 10.45 16.70 -6.81
C SER A 427 10.00 15.23 -6.84
N ILE A 428 10.78 14.38 -7.47
CA ILE A 428 10.53 12.95 -7.51
C ILE A 428 11.81 12.16 -7.28
N PHE A 429 11.80 11.31 -6.24
CA PHE A 429 12.87 10.36 -5.94
C PHE A 429 12.24 8.98 -5.78
N ILE A 430 12.56 8.07 -6.69
CA ILE A 430 12.06 6.69 -6.64
C ILE A 430 13.04 5.84 -5.83
N PRO A 431 12.60 5.26 -4.70
CA PRO A 431 13.42 4.31 -3.95
C PRO A 431 13.75 3.09 -4.83
N ARG A 432 15.02 2.69 -4.83
CA ARG A 432 15.51 1.57 -5.64
C ARG A 432 15.44 0.26 -4.87
N ILE A 433 15.45 -0.86 -5.60
CA ILE A 433 15.50 -2.20 -5.01
C ILE A 433 16.70 -2.31 -4.08
N GLY A 434 16.49 -2.89 -2.90
CA GLY A 434 17.48 -3.01 -1.83
C GLY A 434 17.59 -1.81 -0.89
N MET A 435 16.87 -0.71 -1.14
CA MET A 435 16.79 0.41 -0.19
C MET A 435 15.80 0.10 0.93
N GLU A 436 16.12 0.55 2.13
CA GLU A 436 15.23 0.49 3.29
C GLU A 436 14.37 1.76 3.34
N VAL A 437 13.05 1.58 3.39
CA VAL A 437 12.06 2.65 3.41
C VAL A 437 11.30 2.67 4.72
N VAL A 438 10.88 3.86 5.15
CA VAL A 438 9.97 4.07 6.28
C VAL A 438 8.55 4.05 5.76
N VAL A 439 7.72 3.18 6.31
CA VAL A 439 6.32 2.98 5.92
C VAL A 439 5.42 3.41 7.07
N SER A 440 4.56 4.38 6.82
CA SER A 440 3.44 4.76 7.69
C SER A 440 2.14 4.15 7.16
N PHE A 441 1.13 4.10 7.99
CA PHE A 441 -0.16 3.49 7.65
C PHE A 441 -1.27 4.53 7.84
N LEU A 442 -2.05 4.79 6.79
CA LEU A 442 -3.15 5.75 6.85
C LEU A 442 -4.19 5.26 7.87
N GLU A 443 -4.54 6.11 8.82
CA GLU A 443 -5.43 5.75 9.96
C GLU A 443 -4.95 4.51 10.75
N GLY A 444 -3.65 4.19 10.67
CA GLY A 444 -3.10 2.98 11.28
C GLY A 444 -3.54 1.67 10.61
N ASN A 445 -4.24 1.73 9.48
CA ASN A 445 -4.76 0.58 8.77
C ASN A 445 -3.63 -0.19 8.06
N PRO A 446 -3.36 -1.47 8.41
CA PRO A 446 -2.34 -2.30 7.77
C PRO A 446 -2.50 -2.42 6.25
N ASP A 447 -3.74 -2.29 5.75
CA ASP A 447 -4.07 -2.40 4.33
C ASP A 447 -3.79 -1.11 3.54
N ARG A 448 -3.39 -0.01 4.21
CA ARG A 448 -3.15 1.31 3.60
C ARG A 448 -1.77 1.88 3.92
N PRO A 449 -0.69 1.20 3.52
CA PRO A 449 0.67 1.68 3.70
C PRO A 449 0.99 2.88 2.80
N LEU A 450 1.87 3.77 3.30
CA LEU A 450 2.43 4.92 2.58
C LEU A 450 3.91 5.03 2.94
N ILE A 451 4.80 5.00 1.96
CA ILE A 451 6.23 5.25 2.18
C ILE A 451 6.43 6.74 2.44
N THR A 452 6.98 7.08 3.61
CA THR A 452 7.17 8.46 4.09
C THR A 452 8.63 8.89 4.15
N GLY A 453 9.57 7.97 3.91
CA GLY A 453 10.99 8.27 3.90
C GLY A 453 11.85 7.09 3.50
N VAL A 454 13.15 7.33 3.44
CA VAL A 454 14.21 6.34 3.17
C VAL A 454 15.26 6.47 4.25
N VAL A 455 15.86 5.38 4.70
CA VAL A 455 16.90 5.36 5.73
C VAL A 455 18.14 4.61 5.26
N TYR A 456 19.31 5.09 5.71
CA TYR A 456 20.56 4.34 5.54
C TYR A 456 20.65 3.22 6.54
N ASN A 457 21.37 2.15 6.20
CA ASN A 457 21.61 1.02 7.07
C ASN A 457 23.01 0.42 6.84
N GLY A 458 23.31 -0.71 7.48
CA GLY A 458 24.61 -1.37 7.36
C GLY A 458 25.01 -1.83 5.96
N THR A 459 24.03 -2.05 5.06
CA THR A 459 24.26 -2.41 3.66
C THR A 459 24.27 -1.18 2.75
N ASN A 460 23.37 -0.23 2.99
CA ASN A 460 23.26 1.02 2.24
C ASN A 460 23.86 2.15 3.09
N ALA A 461 25.16 2.36 2.95
CA ALA A 461 25.89 3.37 3.70
C ALA A 461 25.62 4.80 3.19
N VAL A 462 25.85 5.79 4.05
CA VAL A 462 25.79 7.21 3.69
C VAL A 462 26.80 7.56 2.60
N PRO A 463 26.54 8.60 1.75
CA PRO A 463 27.40 8.98 0.62
C PRO A 463 28.84 9.36 1.02
N TYR A 464 29.04 9.81 2.23
CA TYR A 464 30.33 10.20 2.80
C TYR A 464 30.49 9.65 4.20
N GLY A 465 31.67 9.09 4.51
CA GLY A 465 31.94 8.49 5.83
C GLY A 465 31.76 9.50 6.97
N LEU A 466 30.92 9.13 7.91
CA LEU A 466 30.71 9.90 9.15
C LEU A 466 31.57 9.30 10.29
N PRO A 467 31.96 10.09 11.30
CA PRO A 467 31.61 11.51 11.52
C PRO A 467 32.50 12.52 10.78
N ASP A 468 33.55 12.12 10.06
CA ASP A 468 34.59 13.01 9.51
C ASP A 468 34.01 14.03 8.49
N ASN A 469 32.93 13.71 7.81
CA ASN A 469 32.27 14.56 6.82
C ASN A 469 30.90 15.08 7.32
N ALA A 470 30.77 15.34 8.61
CA ALA A 470 29.49 15.78 9.20
C ALA A 470 29.02 17.16 8.70
N THR A 471 29.91 17.97 8.14
CA THR A 471 29.60 19.26 7.54
C THR A 471 29.14 19.20 6.08
N ARG A 472 29.13 18.00 5.47
CA ARG A 472 28.70 17.80 4.08
C ARG A 472 27.22 17.50 3.99
N SER A 473 26.54 18.25 3.10
CA SER A 473 25.19 17.99 2.65
C SER A 473 25.21 17.69 1.16
N THR A 474 24.51 16.63 0.71
CA THR A 474 24.58 16.23 -0.69
C THR A 474 23.27 15.63 -1.21
N ILE A 475 23.00 15.88 -2.50
CA ILE A 475 22.10 15.09 -3.35
C ILE A 475 23.02 14.38 -4.35
N LYS A 476 23.25 13.09 -4.12
CA LYS A 476 24.10 12.25 -4.96
C LYS A 476 23.29 11.11 -5.56
N THR A 477 23.33 11.00 -6.89
CA THR A 477 22.67 9.94 -7.63
C THR A 477 23.64 8.79 -7.91
N ASN A 478 23.15 7.72 -8.50
CA ASN A 478 23.96 6.61 -9.01
C ASN A 478 23.48 6.24 -10.40
N SER A 479 24.38 6.07 -11.35
CA SER A 479 24.04 5.64 -12.71
C SER A 479 23.36 4.27 -12.69
N SER A 480 22.41 4.05 -13.58
CA SER A 480 21.67 2.78 -13.73
C SER A 480 21.63 2.41 -15.22
N PRO A 481 21.79 1.11 -15.56
CA PRO A 481 22.12 -0.01 -14.66
C PRO A 481 23.59 -0.06 -14.24
N ASP A 482 23.91 -0.93 -13.28
CA ASP A 482 25.25 -1.36 -12.85
C ASP A 482 26.14 -0.26 -12.20
N GLY A 483 25.62 0.93 -11.96
CA GLY A 483 26.37 2.01 -11.28
C GLY A 483 27.54 2.56 -12.11
N GLY A 484 28.69 2.85 -11.47
CA GLY A 484 29.93 3.30 -12.11
C GLY A 484 29.98 4.78 -12.45
N GLY A 485 28.96 5.56 -12.11
CA GLY A 485 28.91 7.02 -12.29
C GLY A 485 27.85 7.65 -11.40
N PHE A 486 27.89 8.99 -11.28
CA PHE A 486 26.95 9.74 -10.46
C PHE A 486 26.80 11.19 -10.92
N ASN A 487 25.65 11.80 -10.61
CA ASN A 487 25.49 13.25 -10.61
C ASN A 487 25.40 13.70 -9.15
N GLU A 488 25.94 14.88 -8.83
CA GLU A 488 26.00 15.35 -7.46
C GLU A 488 25.83 16.87 -7.36
N LEU A 489 25.04 17.31 -6.40
CA LEU A 489 25.04 18.66 -5.83
C LEU A 489 25.41 18.54 -4.35
N ARG A 490 26.56 19.08 -3.97
CA ARG A 490 27.11 18.99 -2.62
C ARG A 490 27.42 20.35 -2.05
N PHE A 491 27.20 20.52 -0.77
CA PHE A 491 27.63 21.66 0.04
C PHE A 491 28.63 21.15 1.10
N GLU A 492 29.76 21.81 1.22
CA GLU A 492 30.70 21.66 2.33
C GLU A 492 30.66 22.94 3.17
N ASP A 493 30.27 22.84 4.44
CA ASP A 493 30.10 23.97 5.35
C ASP A 493 31.25 24.08 6.40
N LYS A 494 32.35 23.33 6.21
CA LYS A 494 33.49 23.39 7.09
C LYS A 494 34.16 24.73 6.95
N LYS A 495 34.21 25.52 8.07
CA LYS A 495 34.78 26.87 8.10
C LYS A 495 36.18 26.91 7.51
N GLY A 496 36.37 27.75 6.49
CA GLY A 496 37.63 27.94 5.75
C GLY A 496 37.83 26.90 4.62
N SER A 497 36.85 26.03 4.38
CA SER A 497 36.86 25.05 3.29
C SER A 497 35.49 24.90 2.66
N GLU A 498 34.69 25.97 2.76
CA GLU A 498 33.34 26.00 2.23
C GLU A 498 33.34 25.79 0.70
N GLU A 499 32.43 24.94 0.19
CA GLU A 499 32.37 24.58 -1.22
C GLU A 499 30.94 24.32 -1.67
N ILE A 500 30.60 24.76 -2.87
CA ILE A 500 29.47 24.22 -3.64
C ILE A 500 30.07 23.43 -4.81
N PHE A 501 29.82 22.14 -4.83
CA PHE A 501 30.31 21.23 -5.87
C PHE A 501 29.16 20.72 -6.71
N MET A 502 29.28 20.83 -8.04
CA MET A 502 28.34 20.29 -9.01
C MET A 502 29.08 19.35 -9.96
N GLN A 503 28.59 18.13 -10.08
CA GLN A 503 29.11 17.14 -11.04
C GLN A 503 27.98 16.57 -11.88
N ALA A 504 28.18 16.57 -13.19
CA ALA A 504 27.40 15.80 -14.14
C ALA A 504 28.24 14.64 -14.66
N GLN A 505 27.72 13.42 -14.62
CA GLN A 505 28.41 12.23 -15.10
C GLN A 505 28.68 12.29 -16.62
N LYS A 506 27.79 12.90 -17.37
CA LYS A 506 27.91 13.01 -18.82
C LYS A 506 27.65 14.42 -19.31
N ASP A 507 26.42 14.84 -19.38
CA ASP A 507 26.02 16.11 -19.98
C ASP A 507 25.50 17.07 -18.88
N TYR A 508 25.93 18.33 -18.93
CA TYR A 508 25.42 19.40 -18.07
C TYR A 508 24.78 20.47 -18.96
N ASN A 509 23.48 20.61 -18.91
CA ASN A 509 22.71 21.58 -19.68
C ASN A 509 22.00 22.54 -18.72
N TRP A 510 22.09 23.85 -19.01
CA TRP A 510 21.28 24.84 -18.32
C TRP A 510 20.57 25.75 -19.34
N SER A 511 19.48 26.37 -18.96
CA SER A 511 18.74 27.37 -19.75
C SER A 511 18.29 28.50 -18.83
N VAL A 512 18.61 29.74 -19.21
CA VAL A 512 18.21 30.95 -18.50
C VAL A 512 17.39 31.81 -19.46
N LEU A 513 16.11 32.01 -19.17
CA LEU A 513 15.17 32.69 -20.12
C LEU A 513 15.28 34.22 -20.07
N HIS A 514 15.96 34.80 -19.08
CA HIS A 514 16.07 36.25 -18.96
C HIS A 514 17.52 36.69 -18.79
N SER A 515 18.12 36.62 -17.63
CA SER A 515 19.47 37.14 -17.37
C SER A 515 20.27 36.19 -16.47
N GLU A 516 21.56 36.05 -16.77
CA GLU A 516 22.53 35.39 -15.93
C GLU A 516 23.54 36.45 -15.43
N THR A 517 23.79 36.49 -14.12
CA THR A 517 24.79 37.38 -13.51
C THR A 517 25.67 36.59 -12.53
N GLY A 518 26.95 36.69 -12.68
CA GLY A 518 27.94 36.05 -11.81
C GLY A 518 29.00 37.06 -11.32
N THR A 519 29.36 36.98 -10.03
CA THR A 519 30.47 37.75 -9.45
C THR A 519 31.46 36.81 -8.79
N ILE A 520 32.71 36.87 -9.20
CA ILE A 520 33.79 36.05 -8.67
C ILE A 520 34.85 36.98 -8.07
N THR A 521 35.12 36.84 -6.77
CA THR A 521 35.99 37.76 -6.04
C THR A 521 37.46 37.51 -6.30
N GLN A 522 37.84 36.26 -6.58
CA GLN A 522 39.25 35.90 -6.81
C GLN A 522 39.45 35.36 -8.23
N ASP A 523 39.54 34.08 -8.41
CA ASP A 523 39.95 33.47 -9.66
C ASP A 523 38.79 32.72 -10.36
N GLN A 524 38.76 32.80 -11.69
CA GLN A 524 37.92 31.96 -12.53
C GLN A 524 38.81 31.16 -13.51
N THR A 525 38.66 29.84 -13.49
CA THR A 525 39.32 28.94 -14.44
C THR A 525 38.31 28.11 -15.21
N ILE A 526 38.40 28.14 -16.52
CA ILE A 526 37.58 27.29 -17.40
C ILE A 526 38.51 26.45 -18.28
N THR A 527 38.42 25.12 -18.21
CA THR A 527 39.23 24.20 -19.01
C THR A 527 38.31 23.30 -19.84
N VAL A 528 38.53 23.27 -21.16
CA VAL A 528 37.94 22.28 -22.08
C VAL A 528 39.04 21.31 -22.43
N GLN A 529 39.00 20.09 -21.85
CA GLN A 529 40.08 19.09 -22.05
C GLN A 529 40.06 18.51 -23.44
N GLN A 530 38.88 18.24 -23.99
CA GLN A 530 38.71 17.68 -25.34
C GLN A 530 37.49 18.32 -26.01
N GLY A 531 37.60 18.62 -27.29
CA GLY A 531 36.50 19.21 -28.07
C GLY A 531 36.58 20.74 -28.15
N ASN A 532 35.46 21.38 -28.47
CA ASN A 532 35.39 22.79 -28.83
C ASN A 532 34.72 23.62 -27.74
N ARG A 533 35.14 24.87 -27.56
CA ARG A 533 34.38 25.91 -26.87
C ARG A 533 33.78 26.88 -27.88
N SER A 534 32.47 27.06 -27.88
CA SER A 534 31.77 28.04 -28.69
C SER A 534 31.04 29.06 -27.82
N VAL A 535 31.14 30.33 -28.21
CA VAL A 535 30.35 31.42 -27.60
C VAL A 535 29.66 32.16 -28.73
N THR A 536 28.36 32.29 -28.67
CA THR A 536 27.55 32.98 -29.69
C THR A 536 26.67 34.04 -29.01
N VAL A 537 26.78 35.28 -29.42
CA VAL A 537 25.89 36.38 -29.08
C VAL A 537 25.05 36.69 -30.33
N SER A 538 23.81 36.23 -30.37
CA SER A 538 22.96 36.37 -31.56
C SER A 538 22.50 37.81 -31.79
N GLN A 539 22.24 38.53 -30.71
CA GLN A 539 21.87 39.95 -30.74
C GLN A 539 22.49 40.67 -29.54
N GLY A 540 23.07 41.85 -29.77
CA GLY A 540 23.74 42.62 -28.74
C GLY A 540 25.27 42.57 -28.84
N ASN A 541 25.97 42.94 -27.76
CA ASN A 541 27.40 43.07 -27.74
C ASN A 541 28.08 41.98 -26.89
N ASP A 542 29.24 41.52 -27.32
CA ASP A 542 30.21 40.80 -26.48
C ASP A 542 31.31 41.79 -26.05
N SER A 543 31.45 42.03 -24.75
CA SER A 543 32.40 42.98 -24.21
C SER A 543 33.30 42.32 -23.17
N LYS A 544 34.62 42.50 -23.33
CA LYS A 544 35.63 42.02 -22.40
C LYS A 544 36.54 43.16 -21.93
N THR A 545 36.59 43.40 -20.63
CA THR A 545 37.42 44.45 -20.02
C THR A 545 38.40 43.84 -19.02
N VAL A 546 39.68 44.15 -19.14
CA VAL A 546 40.73 43.88 -18.13
C VAL A 546 41.21 45.23 -17.59
N SER A 547 40.73 45.62 -16.40
CA SER A 547 41.04 46.94 -15.83
C SER A 547 42.48 47.06 -15.34
N LYS A 548 43.06 45.98 -14.84
CA LYS A 548 44.48 45.88 -14.42
C LYS A 548 45.00 44.50 -14.75
N GLY A 549 46.21 44.40 -15.29
CA GLY A 549 46.85 43.16 -15.66
C GLY A 549 46.86 42.94 -17.19
N ASN A 550 47.15 41.73 -17.62
CA ASN A 550 47.35 41.39 -19.00
C ASN A 550 46.16 40.62 -19.58
N HIS A 551 45.87 40.87 -20.86
CA HIS A 551 45.07 39.97 -21.68
C HIS A 551 45.97 39.20 -22.65
N SER A 552 46.01 37.89 -22.58
CA SER A 552 46.80 37.04 -23.45
C SER A 552 45.94 36.03 -24.21
N THR A 553 46.20 35.87 -25.51
CA THR A 553 45.62 34.81 -26.33
C THR A 553 46.76 34.02 -26.96
N THR A 554 46.80 32.71 -26.73
CA THR A 554 47.83 31.81 -27.30
C THR A 554 47.15 30.69 -28.10
N VAL A 555 47.54 30.51 -29.34
CA VAL A 555 47.20 29.38 -30.17
C VAL A 555 48.47 28.62 -30.45
N SER A 556 48.68 27.49 -29.75
CA SER A 556 49.94 26.72 -29.88
C SER A 556 50.08 26.01 -31.21
N THR A 557 48.96 25.48 -31.72
CA THR A 557 48.88 24.86 -33.07
C THR A 557 47.53 25.22 -33.69
N GLY A 558 47.52 25.51 -34.98
CA GLY A 558 46.33 25.94 -35.73
C GLY A 558 46.28 27.45 -35.98
N ASN A 559 45.15 27.97 -36.36
CA ASN A 559 44.97 29.34 -36.82
C ASN A 559 44.22 30.20 -35.80
N HIS A 560 44.59 31.48 -35.70
CA HIS A 560 43.80 32.54 -35.07
C HIS A 560 43.26 33.43 -36.19
N SER A 561 41.93 33.57 -36.26
CA SER A 561 41.25 34.36 -37.29
C SER A 561 40.29 35.34 -36.65
N THR A 562 40.28 36.58 -37.16
CA THR A 562 39.29 37.62 -36.77
C THR A 562 38.64 38.11 -38.07
N THR A 563 37.32 38.04 -38.17
CA THR A 563 36.53 38.51 -39.32
C THR A 563 35.48 39.53 -38.90
N VAL A 564 35.46 40.69 -39.51
CA VAL A 564 34.43 41.70 -39.35
C VAL A 564 33.74 41.83 -40.73
N SER A 565 32.56 41.25 -40.89
CA SER A 565 31.85 41.21 -42.16
C SER A 565 31.30 42.59 -42.58
N THR A 566 30.82 43.36 -41.62
CA THR A 566 30.37 44.73 -41.81
C THR A 566 30.74 45.57 -40.58
N GLY A 567 31.25 46.79 -40.78
CA GLY A 567 31.69 47.65 -39.71
C GLY A 567 33.25 47.76 -39.64
N ASN A 568 33.76 48.25 -38.53
CA ASN A 568 35.18 48.54 -38.38
C ASN A 568 35.88 47.61 -37.42
N HIS A 569 37.12 47.25 -37.74
CA HIS A 569 38.05 46.64 -36.82
C HIS A 569 39.10 47.70 -36.41
N SER A 570 39.20 48.04 -35.12
CA SER A 570 40.17 48.99 -34.63
C SER A 570 41.09 48.40 -33.53
N LEU A 571 42.36 48.73 -33.60
CA LEU A 571 43.34 48.47 -32.53
C LEU A 571 43.94 49.82 -32.12
N ALA A 572 43.70 50.22 -30.86
CA ALA A 572 44.28 51.42 -30.27
C ALA A 572 45.24 51.00 -29.13
N VAL A 573 46.42 51.62 -29.10
CA VAL A 573 47.39 51.50 -28.00
C VAL A 573 47.75 52.92 -27.58
N ASP A 574 47.10 53.42 -26.52
CA ASP A 574 47.23 54.82 -26.11
C ASP A 574 48.61 55.17 -25.56
N ALA A 575 49.24 54.23 -24.85
CA ALA A 575 50.60 54.36 -24.34
C ALA A 575 51.35 53.02 -24.51
N GLY A 576 52.49 53.04 -25.10
CA GLY A 576 53.27 51.84 -25.39
C GLY A 576 53.34 51.53 -26.91
N GLY A 577 53.72 50.36 -27.29
CA GLY A 577 53.91 49.97 -28.66
C GLY A 577 53.06 48.79 -29.09
N SER A 578 52.68 48.72 -30.37
CA SER A 578 52.13 47.52 -31.02
C SER A 578 53.22 46.86 -31.84
N LYS A 579 53.41 45.55 -31.66
CA LYS A 579 54.40 44.75 -32.43
C LYS A 579 53.76 43.55 -33.07
N THR A 580 53.93 43.42 -34.37
CA THR A 580 53.57 42.21 -35.14
C THR A 580 54.84 41.51 -35.59
N THR A 581 54.97 40.21 -35.38
CA THR A 581 56.12 39.41 -35.85
C THR A 581 55.56 38.16 -36.49
N THR A 582 55.96 37.87 -37.74
CA THR A 582 55.57 36.68 -38.47
C THR A 582 56.83 35.91 -38.87
N GLY A 583 56.77 34.56 -38.89
CA GLY A 583 57.88 33.72 -39.31
C GLY A 583 58.02 33.60 -40.82
N GLN A 584 56.97 33.93 -41.57
CA GLN A 584 56.98 33.83 -43.03
C GLN A 584 56.54 35.15 -43.70
N ALA A 585 55.28 35.32 -44.02
CA ALA A 585 54.74 36.51 -44.69
C ALA A 585 53.87 37.37 -43.76
N PHE A 586 53.94 38.67 -43.94
CA PHE A 586 52.97 39.63 -43.41
C PHE A 586 52.36 40.36 -44.58
N GLU A 587 51.05 40.16 -44.80
CA GLU A 587 50.32 40.74 -45.92
C GLU A 587 49.27 41.71 -45.43
N VAL A 588 49.21 42.91 -46.02
CA VAL A 588 48.21 43.90 -45.78
C VAL A 588 47.61 44.30 -47.12
N THR A 589 46.32 44.02 -47.30
CA THR A 589 45.61 44.35 -48.54
C THR A 589 44.41 45.25 -48.22
N ALA A 590 44.26 46.34 -48.98
CA ALA A 590 43.11 47.23 -48.91
C ALA A 590 42.62 47.56 -50.33
N ASN A 591 41.29 47.54 -50.52
CA ASN A 591 40.70 47.87 -51.84
C ASN A 591 40.82 49.35 -52.19
N THR A 592 40.94 50.22 -51.18
CA THR A 592 40.96 51.68 -51.41
C THR A 592 42.26 52.36 -50.97
N GLN A 593 42.68 52.16 -49.72
CA GLN A 593 43.81 52.94 -49.18
C GLN A 593 44.46 52.29 -47.99
N ILE A 594 45.81 52.34 -47.89
CA ILE A 594 46.60 52.06 -46.72
C ILE A 594 47.28 53.34 -46.28
N ASN A 595 46.94 53.85 -45.08
CA ASN A 595 47.58 55.03 -44.47
C ASN A 595 48.54 54.59 -43.37
N LEU A 596 49.82 54.98 -43.50
CA LEU A 596 50.85 54.82 -42.46
C LEU A 596 51.30 56.20 -42.00
N THR A 597 51.04 56.58 -40.75
CA THR A 597 51.39 57.88 -40.19
C THR A 597 52.22 57.68 -38.93
N ALA A 598 53.34 58.35 -38.81
CA ALA A 598 54.16 58.41 -37.62
C ALA A 598 54.67 59.85 -37.37
N LEU A 599 54.78 60.24 -36.10
CA LEU A 599 55.29 61.56 -35.71
C LEU A 599 56.78 61.72 -35.98
N THR A 600 57.54 60.63 -35.91
CA THR A 600 59.03 60.68 -36.00
C THR A 600 59.59 59.98 -37.18
N SER A 601 59.26 58.70 -37.38
CA SER A 601 59.77 57.95 -38.53
C SER A 601 58.91 56.73 -38.91
N ILE A 602 58.95 56.37 -40.21
CA ILE A 602 58.49 55.12 -40.77
C ILE A 602 59.71 54.46 -41.43
N ALA A 603 60.04 53.23 -41.05
CA ALA A 603 61.14 52.51 -41.65
C ALA A 603 60.64 51.15 -42.23
N LEU A 604 60.99 50.86 -43.47
CA LEU A 604 60.78 49.57 -44.13
C LEU A 604 62.19 49.03 -44.43
N THR A 605 62.56 47.89 -43.85
CA THR A 605 63.93 47.34 -43.96
C THR A 605 63.91 45.89 -44.40
N VAL A 606 64.66 45.54 -45.39
CA VAL A 606 64.84 44.16 -45.85
C VAL A 606 66.35 43.92 -46.14
N GLY A 607 67.03 43.22 -45.25
CA GLY A 607 68.46 43.04 -45.29
C GLY A 607 69.20 44.39 -45.40
N PRO A 608 70.03 44.59 -46.43
CA PRO A 608 70.73 45.87 -46.63
C PRO A 608 69.89 46.99 -47.26
N CYS A 609 68.66 46.68 -47.67
CA CYS A 609 67.77 47.65 -48.31
C CYS A 609 66.82 48.27 -47.25
N SER A 610 66.63 49.60 -47.32
CA SER A 610 65.68 50.28 -46.45
C SER A 610 65.05 51.47 -47.19
N ILE A 611 63.79 51.75 -46.78
CA ILE A 611 63.10 53.01 -47.02
C ILE A 611 62.79 53.60 -45.64
N GLN A 612 63.33 54.79 -45.38
CA GLN A 612 63.12 55.48 -44.13
C GLN A 612 62.54 56.88 -44.43
N ILE A 613 61.38 57.14 -43.86
CA ILE A 613 60.70 58.41 -43.88
C ILE A 613 60.84 59.03 -42.52
N THR A 614 61.40 60.22 -42.45
CA THR A 614 61.60 61.00 -41.21
C THR A 614 61.07 62.42 -41.38
N THR A 615 61.08 63.21 -40.32
CA THR A 615 60.71 64.64 -40.35
C THR A 615 61.70 65.46 -41.21
N SER A 616 62.86 64.96 -41.48
CA SER A 616 63.92 65.65 -42.29
C SER A 616 63.93 65.19 -43.77
N GLY A 617 63.23 64.13 -44.10
CA GLY A 617 63.20 63.65 -45.48
C GLY A 617 62.97 62.14 -45.68
N ILE A 618 63.01 61.67 -46.89
CA ILE A 618 62.88 60.26 -47.27
C ILE A 618 64.28 59.78 -47.72
N THR A 619 64.74 58.72 -47.10
CA THR A 619 66.01 58.05 -47.49
C THR A 619 65.66 56.68 -48.02
N ILE A 620 66.14 56.34 -49.24
CA ILE A 620 66.08 55.00 -49.82
C ILE A 620 67.50 54.50 -50.01
N SER A 621 67.85 53.45 -49.35
CA SER A 621 69.17 52.83 -49.43
C SER A 621 69.10 51.36 -49.83
N ALA A 622 69.79 51.00 -50.81
CA ALA A 622 69.92 49.64 -51.33
C ALA A 622 71.18 49.48 -52.19
N PRO A 623 71.76 48.27 -52.34
CA PRO A 623 72.82 48.01 -53.24
C PRO A 623 72.48 48.32 -54.74
N GLN A 624 71.20 48.23 -55.08
CA GLN A 624 70.66 48.62 -56.34
C GLN A 624 69.26 49.22 -56.16
N ILE A 625 68.99 50.38 -56.78
CA ILE A 625 67.67 50.98 -56.85
C ILE A 625 67.28 51.09 -58.32
N GLN A 626 66.15 50.48 -58.67
CA GLN A 626 65.60 50.62 -60.02
C GLN A 626 64.25 51.35 -59.91
N CYS A 627 64.15 52.42 -60.64
CA CYS A 627 62.91 53.17 -60.77
C CYS A 627 62.50 53.09 -62.29
N SER A 628 61.32 52.61 -62.54
CA SER A 628 60.78 52.56 -63.92
C SER A 628 59.34 53.10 -63.91
N ALA A 629 58.96 53.75 -64.96
CA ALA A 629 57.61 54.20 -65.25
C ALA A 629 57.23 53.86 -66.69
N ASP A 630 56.03 53.38 -66.96
CA ASP A 630 55.61 52.99 -68.32
C ASP A 630 55.41 54.20 -69.24
N GLU A 631 55.04 55.34 -68.67
CA GLU A 631 54.82 56.55 -69.45
C GLU A 631 55.80 57.69 -69.11
N MET A 632 55.77 58.13 -67.82
CA MET A 632 56.67 59.24 -67.45
C MET A 632 57.09 59.12 -65.96
N MET A 633 58.37 59.34 -65.74
CA MET A 633 58.90 59.59 -64.39
C MET A 633 59.36 61.03 -64.27
N SER A 634 58.82 61.73 -63.34
CA SER A 634 59.21 63.12 -63.01
C SER A 634 59.93 63.15 -61.64
N VAL A 635 61.14 63.66 -61.61
CA VAL A 635 61.92 63.93 -60.42
C VAL A 635 62.19 65.42 -60.35
N ASN A 636 61.56 66.08 -59.32
CA ASN A 636 61.69 67.53 -59.19
C ASN A 636 62.33 67.90 -57.80
N GLY A 637 63.39 68.54 -57.83
CA GLY A 637 64.20 68.91 -56.64
C GLY A 637 63.93 70.30 -56.09
N GLY A 638 62.86 71.00 -56.47
CA GLY A 638 62.46 72.29 -55.90
C GLY A 638 63.55 73.32 -55.76
N GLY A 639 64.71 72.98 -55.25
CA GLY A 639 65.90 73.85 -55.08
C GLY A 639 67.11 73.23 -55.79
N GLU A 640 67.38 71.97 -55.53
CA GLU A 640 68.57 71.30 -56.08
C GLU A 640 68.23 69.81 -56.28
N LEU A 641 68.66 69.24 -57.39
CA LEU A 641 68.72 67.82 -57.62
C LEU A 641 70.18 67.36 -57.89
N THR A 642 70.72 66.65 -56.94
CA THR A 642 72.09 66.11 -57.09
C THR A 642 72.09 64.66 -57.51
N LEU A 643 72.70 64.29 -58.63
CA LEU A 643 72.91 62.94 -59.08
C LEU A 643 74.45 62.67 -58.95
N GLN A 644 74.82 61.64 -58.20
CA GLN A 644 76.24 61.27 -58.04
C GLN A 644 76.42 59.80 -58.25
N ALA A 645 77.29 59.43 -59.19
CA ALA A 645 77.62 58.04 -59.47
C ALA A 645 78.98 58.00 -60.22
N GLY A 646 79.66 56.86 -60.23
CA GLY A 646 80.81 56.61 -61.08
C GLY A 646 80.54 56.81 -62.57
N MET A 647 79.32 56.55 -62.97
CA MET A 647 78.79 56.80 -64.36
C MET A 647 77.30 57.18 -64.26
N ILE A 648 76.94 58.26 -64.94
CA ILE A 648 75.53 58.72 -65.11
C ILE A 648 75.24 58.65 -66.62
N MET A 649 74.28 57.84 -67.04
CA MET A 649 73.80 57.78 -68.45
C MET A 649 72.39 58.38 -68.51
N ILE A 650 72.21 59.38 -69.34
CA ILE A 650 70.97 60.02 -69.68
C ILE A 650 70.73 59.90 -71.15
N ASN A 651 69.75 59.14 -71.58
CA ASN A 651 69.43 58.94 -73.01
C ASN A 651 68.40 59.96 -73.44
#